data_e2998dd11197a77ebce291e3b23256fe
#
_entry.id   e2998dd11197a77ebce291e3b23256fe
#
_cell.length_a   1.000
_cell.length_b   1.000
_cell.length_c   1.000
_cell.angle_alpha   90.00
_cell.angle_beta   90.00
_cell.angle_gamma   90.00
#
_symmetry.space_group_name_H-M   'P 1'
#
loop_
_entity.id
_entity.type
_entity.pdbx_description
1 polymer ?
#
loop_
_entity_poly.entity_id
_entity_poly.type
_entity_poly.pdbx_seq_one_letter_code
_entity_poly.pdbx_strand_id
1 'polypeptide(L)'
;MMKMISPIKVSLLAMLVAGAVNAATVDLRVMETTDVHGNMMDYDYYKDQATAQYGLVRAASLIDAARAEVTNSVLVDNGDIIQGSPMADYAAANLKKGDVHPVYQAMNTLNYVVGNIGNHEFNYGLDYLQLAISGAKFPYINANVYDAKTNKPYFKQYLIVDTPVKDSEGKEHKLRIGYIGFVPPQVVLWDKAKLSGRVITKDITETAKELVPQMRKEGADIVIAIAHSGLSADPYKALAENSVYYLSQVPGIDAIAFGHSHGIFPSKNFAAIPGVNIEQGTVNGVPAVMPGHWADHLGVIDLVLEGETNNWKVVSSRTEARPIFDKKNDKSLVDAKVMLVKTLEQAHDDTRKFVNKPIGTIAEDTNTYLALVQDSSAIQIIRAAQKAYVEHYIQGDPDLADIPVISAAAPFKAGGRKNDPAAFVDMRKGPLSFRNAADLYQYSNTLAAVKVKGSDLKEWLECSAGMYNRIDVNTDKPQPLLNWEGFRAYNFDMFDDLSYQIDVTQPARYDGDCNLINPQTQRINALTYKGKPLEADAPFLVAVNNYRAFTGKFAGTGEKSVVISSPDEVRTIVASYISEQTKQHGEYKPQVINSWRIAPISSDKKLDIRIETSPSQNAAAYIKQAAQHPMELIEKDDIGFAVYKIDLQK
;
A
#
# COMPACT_ATOMS: atom_id res chain seq x y z
N MET A 1 -49.85 -14.93 94.36
CA MET A 1 -48.80 -14.13 93.73
C MET A 1 -48.33 -14.86 92.44
N MET A 2 -48.87 -14.48 91.30
CA MET A 2 -48.58 -15.06 90.00
C MET A 2 -47.41 -14.29 89.37
N LYS A 3 -46.30 -14.99 89.07
CA LYS A 3 -45.20 -14.43 88.28
C LYS A 3 -45.46 -14.70 86.79
N MET A 4 -45.64 -13.66 86.05
CA MET A 4 -45.73 -13.72 84.59
C MET A 4 -44.38 -14.05 83.98
N ILE A 5 -44.35 -15.01 83.04
CA ILE A 5 -43.22 -15.39 82.25
C ILE A 5 -43.36 -14.60 80.88
N SER A 6 -42.36 -13.82 80.60
CA SER A 6 -42.25 -13.04 79.30
C SER A 6 -41.75 -13.93 78.15
N PRO A 7 -42.25 -13.84 76.91
CA PRO A 7 -41.79 -14.64 75.81
C PRO A 7 -40.49 -14.07 75.17
N ILE A 8 -39.52 -14.97 75.00
CA ILE A 8 -38.26 -14.73 74.28
C ILE A 8 -38.58 -14.55 72.76
N LYS A 9 -38.30 -13.39 72.23
CA LYS A 9 -38.29 -13.18 70.76
C LYS A 9 -37.02 -13.77 70.17
N VAL A 10 -37.16 -14.85 69.41
CA VAL A 10 -36.08 -15.37 68.51
C VAL A 10 -36.08 -14.53 67.22
N SER A 11 -35.08 -13.67 67.08
CA SER A 11 -34.83 -12.98 65.83
C SER A 11 -34.07 -13.91 64.88
N LEU A 12 -34.73 -14.33 63.79
CA LEU A 12 -34.13 -15.03 62.66
C LEU A 12 -33.29 -14.02 61.86
N LEU A 13 -31.98 -14.07 61.96
CA LEU A 13 -31.04 -13.34 61.17
C LEU A 13 -30.90 -14.07 59.80
N ALA A 14 -31.61 -13.62 58.78
CA ALA A 14 -31.42 -14.10 57.43
C ALA A 14 -30.08 -13.53 56.91
N MET A 15 -29.02 -14.35 56.86
CA MET A 15 -27.79 -14.05 56.12
C MET A 15 -28.12 -14.09 54.62
N LEU A 16 -28.25 -12.92 54.02
CA LEU A 16 -28.13 -12.77 52.56
C LEU A 16 -26.67 -13.07 52.20
N VAL A 17 -26.40 -14.29 51.73
CA VAL A 17 -25.18 -14.62 51.00
C VAL A 17 -25.35 -13.93 49.64
N ALA A 18 -24.83 -12.72 49.52
CA ALA A 18 -24.57 -12.13 48.21
C ALA A 18 -23.47 -12.99 47.54
N GLY A 19 -23.87 -13.95 46.75
CA GLY A 19 -22.94 -14.66 45.88
C GLY A 19 -22.27 -13.60 45.00
N ALA A 20 -20.97 -13.39 45.16
CA ALA A 20 -20.18 -12.68 44.21
C ALA A 20 -20.34 -13.44 42.88
N VAL A 21 -21.12 -12.91 41.97
CA VAL A 21 -21.14 -13.40 40.60
C VAL A 21 -19.74 -13.06 40.06
N ASN A 22 -18.87 -14.06 40.05
CA ASN A 22 -17.57 -13.90 39.37
C ASN A 22 -17.87 -13.62 37.90
N ALA A 23 -17.43 -12.45 37.40
CA ALA A 23 -17.51 -12.13 36.02
C ALA A 23 -16.82 -13.23 35.20
N ALA A 24 -17.46 -13.72 34.15
CA ALA A 24 -16.86 -14.73 33.29
C ALA A 24 -15.67 -14.12 32.53
N THR A 25 -14.64 -14.92 32.29
CA THR A 25 -13.46 -14.53 31.53
C THR A 25 -13.48 -15.23 30.17
N VAL A 26 -13.40 -14.48 29.08
CA VAL A 26 -13.38 -14.97 27.70
C VAL A 26 -12.12 -14.51 27.01
N ASP A 27 -11.35 -15.46 26.48
CA ASP A 27 -10.26 -15.17 25.55
C ASP A 27 -10.80 -15.16 24.13
N LEU A 28 -10.60 -14.05 23.40
CA LEU A 28 -11.01 -13.87 22.02
C LEU A 28 -9.80 -13.50 21.16
N ARG A 29 -9.54 -14.28 20.10
CA ARG A 29 -8.56 -13.98 19.08
C ARG A 29 -9.22 -13.30 17.89
N VAL A 30 -8.80 -12.09 17.56
CA VAL A 30 -9.12 -11.39 16.32
C VAL A 30 -7.95 -11.57 15.36
N MET A 31 -8.24 -12.13 14.18
CA MET A 31 -7.24 -12.29 13.11
C MET A 31 -7.56 -11.35 11.95
N GLU A 32 -6.53 -10.84 11.31
CA GLU A 32 -6.64 -9.91 10.18
C GLU A 32 -5.79 -10.34 9.00
N THR A 33 -6.38 -10.22 7.78
CA THR A 33 -5.66 -10.06 6.52
C THR A 33 -5.93 -8.65 5.98
N THR A 34 -4.95 -8.07 5.29
CA THR A 34 -5.03 -6.75 4.66
C THR A 34 -4.14 -6.70 3.43
N ASP A 35 -4.45 -5.82 2.49
CA ASP A 35 -3.58 -5.50 1.35
C ASP A 35 -3.07 -6.75 0.61
N VAL A 36 -3.95 -7.76 0.45
CA VAL A 36 -3.56 -9.02 -0.21
C VAL A 36 -3.36 -8.82 -1.71
N HIS A 37 -4.00 -7.80 -2.30
CA HIS A 37 -3.80 -7.37 -3.67
C HIS A 37 -3.89 -8.51 -4.70
N GLY A 38 -4.87 -9.42 -4.53
CA GLY A 38 -5.06 -10.55 -5.42
C GLY A 38 -3.95 -11.60 -5.41
N ASN A 39 -2.99 -11.53 -4.49
CA ASN A 39 -1.93 -12.53 -4.34
C ASN A 39 -2.45 -13.77 -3.60
N MET A 40 -3.28 -14.53 -4.31
CA MET A 40 -3.91 -15.74 -3.75
C MET A 40 -2.96 -16.92 -3.72
N MET A 41 -2.18 -17.12 -4.79
CA MET A 41 -1.20 -18.21 -4.93
C MET A 41 0.16 -17.78 -4.39
N ASP A 42 0.95 -18.75 -3.97
CA ASP A 42 2.38 -18.62 -3.67
C ASP A 42 3.21 -18.67 -4.97
N TYR A 43 2.95 -17.71 -5.87
CA TYR A 43 3.50 -17.70 -7.21
C TYR A 43 3.75 -16.28 -7.73
N ASP A 44 4.98 -16.04 -8.18
CA ASP A 44 5.36 -14.80 -8.86
C ASP A 44 5.06 -14.93 -10.37
N TYR A 45 3.93 -14.36 -10.80
CA TYR A 45 3.51 -14.39 -12.20
C TYR A 45 4.39 -13.55 -13.12
N TYR A 46 5.15 -12.59 -12.58
CA TYR A 46 6.07 -11.77 -13.37
C TYR A 46 7.35 -12.55 -13.69
N LYS A 47 7.82 -13.36 -12.74
CA LYS A 47 8.99 -14.24 -12.91
C LYS A 47 8.63 -15.64 -13.38
N ASP A 48 7.34 -15.97 -13.44
CA ASP A 48 6.78 -17.30 -13.77
C ASP A 48 7.40 -18.42 -12.91
N GLN A 49 7.42 -18.21 -11.59
CA GLN A 49 8.01 -19.15 -10.63
C GLN A 49 7.28 -19.17 -9.29
N ALA A 50 7.36 -20.30 -8.60
CA ALA A 50 6.85 -20.41 -7.24
C ALA A 50 7.64 -19.49 -6.27
N THR A 51 6.95 -18.99 -5.25
CA THR A 51 7.54 -18.21 -4.15
C THR A 51 6.98 -18.68 -2.82
N ALA A 52 7.77 -18.57 -1.74
CA ALA A 52 7.28 -18.83 -0.38
C ALA A 52 7.04 -17.53 0.40
N GLN A 53 7.30 -16.38 -0.20
CA GLN A 53 7.35 -15.09 0.51
C GLN A 53 6.00 -14.44 0.69
N TYR A 54 4.98 -14.83 -0.09
CA TYR A 54 3.62 -14.31 -0.02
C TYR A 54 2.60 -15.32 -0.55
N GLY A 55 1.33 -14.99 -0.45
CA GLY A 55 0.20 -15.74 -0.99
C GLY A 55 -0.78 -16.21 0.07
N LEU A 56 -2.08 -15.93 -0.17
CA LEU A 56 -3.14 -16.30 0.77
C LEU A 56 -3.20 -17.82 1.02
N VAL A 57 -2.79 -18.65 0.05
CA VAL A 57 -2.70 -20.12 0.22
C VAL A 57 -1.76 -20.51 1.37
N ARG A 58 -0.72 -19.72 1.66
CA ARG A 58 0.21 -19.93 2.79
C ARG A 58 -0.34 -19.33 4.08
N ALA A 59 -0.81 -18.09 4.03
CA ALA A 59 -1.45 -17.45 5.18
C ALA A 59 -2.66 -18.26 5.69
N ALA A 60 -3.36 -18.99 4.80
CA ALA A 60 -4.45 -19.88 5.16
C ALA A 60 -4.03 -21.01 6.12
N SER A 61 -2.83 -21.57 5.95
CA SER A 61 -2.28 -22.56 6.89
C SER A 61 -1.97 -21.91 8.25
N LEU A 62 -1.48 -20.66 8.24
CA LEU A 62 -1.22 -19.92 9.47
C LEU A 62 -2.53 -19.54 10.18
N ILE A 63 -3.58 -19.19 9.44
CA ILE A 63 -4.94 -18.96 9.99
C ILE A 63 -5.46 -20.22 10.68
N ASP A 64 -5.34 -21.40 10.03
CA ASP A 64 -5.79 -22.65 10.64
C ASP A 64 -5.00 -22.97 11.92
N ALA A 65 -3.68 -22.79 11.91
CA ALA A 65 -2.83 -22.98 13.08
C ALA A 65 -3.23 -22.02 14.22
N ALA A 66 -3.39 -20.73 13.91
CA ALA A 66 -3.79 -19.72 14.88
C ALA A 66 -5.18 -20.00 15.50
N ARG A 67 -6.13 -20.53 14.71
CA ARG A 67 -7.43 -20.96 15.20
C ARG A 67 -7.34 -22.16 16.15
N ALA A 68 -6.46 -23.10 15.85
CA ALA A 68 -6.30 -24.31 16.66
C ALA A 68 -5.68 -24.03 18.05
N GLU A 69 -5.03 -22.89 18.22
CA GLU A 69 -4.41 -22.48 19.50
C GLU A 69 -5.44 -21.98 20.54
N VAL A 70 -6.65 -21.56 20.10
CA VAL A 70 -7.63 -20.88 20.96
C VAL A 70 -9.05 -21.40 20.76
N THR A 71 -9.90 -21.18 21.77
CA THR A 71 -11.30 -21.61 21.71
C THR A 71 -12.18 -20.66 20.91
N ASN A 72 -11.94 -19.35 21.00
CA ASN A 72 -12.76 -18.33 20.36
C ASN A 72 -11.90 -17.49 19.42
N SER A 73 -12.29 -17.43 18.15
CA SER A 73 -11.59 -16.61 17.17
C SER A 73 -12.51 -16.05 16.09
N VAL A 74 -12.18 -14.90 15.57
CA VAL A 74 -12.82 -14.26 14.41
C VAL A 74 -11.75 -13.86 13.41
N LEU A 75 -12.09 -13.84 12.12
CA LEU A 75 -11.20 -13.44 11.03
C LEU A 75 -11.86 -12.33 10.24
N VAL A 76 -11.15 -11.21 10.02
CA VAL A 76 -11.58 -10.05 9.25
C VAL A 76 -10.61 -9.78 8.11
N ASP A 77 -11.08 -9.10 7.07
CA ASP A 77 -10.25 -8.59 5.98
C ASP A 77 -10.39 -7.07 5.91
N ASN A 78 -9.28 -6.37 5.70
CA ASN A 78 -9.26 -4.92 5.72
C ASN A 78 -9.23 -4.28 4.32
N GLY A 79 -9.50 -5.04 3.26
CA GLY A 79 -9.59 -4.52 1.89
C GLY A 79 -8.27 -4.52 1.14
N ASP A 80 -8.28 -3.87 -0.02
CA ASP A 80 -7.25 -3.95 -1.05
C ASP A 80 -7.02 -5.40 -1.51
N ILE A 81 -8.12 -6.06 -1.89
CA ILE A 81 -8.13 -7.49 -2.21
C ILE A 81 -8.25 -7.78 -3.70
N ILE A 82 -9.01 -6.98 -4.47
CA ILE A 82 -9.38 -7.31 -5.86
C ILE A 82 -8.47 -6.70 -6.93
N GLN A 83 -7.43 -5.97 -6.57
CA GLN A 83 -6.48 -5.32 -7.48
C GLN A 83 -5.04 -5.53 -7.01
N GLY A 84 -4.07 -5.57 -7.93
CA GLY A 84 -2.63 -5.48 -7.63
C GLY A 84 -1.82 -6.73 -7.97
N SER A 85 -2.44 -7.77 -8.52
CA SER A 85 -1.74 -8.95 -9.05
C SER A 85 -2.24 -9.34 -10.43
N PRO A 86 -1.47 -10.10 -11.21
CA PRO A 86 -1.92 -10.62 -12.48
C PRO A 86 -3.20 -11.48 -12.41
N MET A 87 -3.47 -12.14 -11.29
CA MET A 87 -4.72 -12.88 -11.10
C MET A 87 -5.92 -11.94 -10.95
N ALA A 88 -5.74 -10.83 -10.25
CA ALA A 88 -6.76 -9.78 -10.16
C ALA A 88 -6.99 -9.11 -11.52
N ASP A 89 -5.93 -8.85 -12.30
CA ASP A 89 -6.02 -8.29 -13.66
C ASP A 89 -6.76 -9.23 -14.63
N TYR A 90 -6.44 -10.52 -14.57
CA TYR A 90 -7.17 -11.55 -15.32
C TYR A 90 -8.66 -11.54 -14.96
N ALA A 91 -8.97 -11.47 -13.66
CA ALA A 91 -10.34 -11.41 -13.19
C ALA A 91 -11.05 -10.13 -13.65
N ALA A 92 -10.38 -8.96 -13.55
CA ALA A 92 -10.94 -7.70 -14.01
C ALA A 92 -11.30 -7.70 -15.51
N ALA A 93 -10.50 -8.39 -16.33
CA ALA A 93 -10.73 -8.52 -17.76
C ALA A 93 -11.79 -9.57 -18.15
N ASN A 94 -12.12 -10.55 -17.29
CA ASN A 94 -12.89 -11.74 -17.68
C ASN A 94 -14.11 -12.03 -16.82
N LEU A 95 -14.24 -11.46 -15.59
CA LEU A 95 -15.32 -11.74 -14.65
C LEU A 95 -16.68 -11.34 -15.23
N LYS A 96 -17.64 -12.26 -15.20
CA LYS A 96 -19.00 -12.04 -15.67
C LYS A 96 -20.01 -12.17 -14.52
N LYS A 97 -21.22 -11.68 -14.75
CA LYS A 97 -22.31 -11.83 -13.80
C LYS A 97 -22.61 -13.32 -13.55
N GLY A 98 -22.54 -13.72 -12.29
CA GLY A 98 -22.73 -15.10 -11.84
C GLY A 98 -21.42 -15.86 -11.59
N ASP A 99 -20.28 -15.32 -12.04
CA ASP A 99 -18.98 -15.89 -11.69
C ASP A 99 -18.59 -15.50 -10.26
N VAL A 100 -17.77 -16.33 -9.62
CA VAL A 100 -17.14 -16.00 -8.34
C VAL A 100 -15.71 -15.56 -8.62
N HIS A 101 -15.37 -14.34 -8.23
CA HIS A 101 -14.01 -13.81 -8.38
C HIS A 101 -13.00 -14.75 -7.70
N PRO A 102 -11.79 -15.00 -8.27
CA PRO A 102 -10.80 -15.90 -7.68
C PRO A 102 -10.47 -15.61 -6.22
N VAL A 103 -10.39 -14.34 -5.82
CA VAL A 103 -10.15 -13.99 -4.40
C VAL A 103 -11.26 -14.53 -3.49
N TYR A 104 -12.51 -14.47 -3.92
CA TYR A 104 -13.64 -14.99 -3.14
C TYR A 104 -13.81 -16.50 -3.23
N GLN A 105 -13.28 -17.15 -4.28
CA GLN A 105 -13.16 -18.61 -4.28
C GLN A 105 -12.27 -19.06 -3.12
N ALA A 106 -11.20 -18.34 -2.84
CA ALA A 106 -10.31 -18.59 -1.71
C ALA A 106 -10.93 -18.18 -0.37
N MET A 107 -11.29 -16.91 -0.21
CA MET A 107 -11.72 -16.32 1.07
C MET A 107 -12.99 -16.99 1.62
N ASN A 108 -13.92 -17.40 0.75
CA ASN A 108 -15.14 -18.11 1.15
C ASN A 108 -14.89 -19.45 1.86
N THR A 109 -13.67 -20.01 1.76
CA THR A 109 -13.28 -21.24 2.46
C THR A 109 -12.65 -20.98 3.82
N LEU A 110 -12.36 -19.73 4.17
CA LEU A 110 -11.59 -19.33 5.35
C LEU A 110 -12.46 -18.76 6.49
N ASN A 111 -13.78 -18.72 6.32
CA ASN A 111 -14.74 -18.26 7.32
C ASN A 111 -14.45 -16.83 7.83
N TYR A 112 -14.29 -15.87 6.91
CA TYR A 112 -14.28 -14.46 7.25
C TYR A 112 -15.66 -14.04 7.81
N VAL A 113 -15.64 -13.21 8.85
CA VAL A 113 -16.86 -12.65 9.44
C VAL A 113 -17.30 -11.41 8.66
N VAL A 114 -16.35 -10.60 8.21
CA VAL A 114 -16.59 -9.33 7.52
C VAL A 114 -15.36 -8.93 6.72
N GLY A 115 -15.57 -8.23 5.59
CA GLY A 115 -14.55 -7.52 4.84
C GLY A 115 -14.80 -6.02 4.86
N ASN A 116 -13.74 -5.22 4.88
CA ASN A 116 -13.78 -3.79 4.63
C ASN A 116 -13.46 -3.49 3.16
N ILE A 117 -13.84 -2.29 2.70
CA ILE A 117 -13.48 -1.76 1.37
C ILE A 117 -12.22 -0.91 1.54
N GLY A 118 -11.13 -1.28 0.86
CA GLY A 118 -9.92 -0.48 0.73
C GLY A 118 -9.98 0.46 -0.48
N ASN A 119 -8.91 1.18 -0.77
CA ASN A 119 -8.88 2.13 -1.88
C ASN A 119 -8.73 1.44 -3.24
N HIS A 120 -8.01 0.34 -3.32
CA HIS A 120 -7.83 -0.39 -4.56
C HIS A 120 -9.07 -1.18 -5.02
N GLU A 121 -10.09 -1.33 -4.18
CA GLU A 121 -11.40 -1.82 -4.60
C GLU A 121 -12.07 -0.91 -5.61
N PHE A 122 -11.74 0.37 -5.67
CA PHE A 122 -12.34 1.34 -6.59
C PHE A 122 -11.64 1.44 -7.95
N ASN A 123 -10.46 0.86 -8.12
CA ASN A 123 -9.63 1.05 -9.32
C ASN A 123 -10.31 0.61 -10.62
N TYR A 124 -11.15 -0.42 -10.57
CA TYR A 124 -11.93 -0.86 -11.74
C TYR A 124 -13.36 -0.26 -11.78
N GLY A 125 -13.66 0.66 -10.85
CA GLY A 125 -14.95 1.35 -10.73
C GLY A 125 -16.01 0.59 -9.92
N LEU A 126 -17.06 1.32 -9.53
CA LEU A 126 -18.09 0.81 -8.62
C LEU A 126 -18.87 -0.39 -9.16
N ASP A 127 -19.11 -0.46 -10.47
CA ASP A 127 -19.88 -1.54 -11.06
C ASP A 127 -19.11 -2.87 -11.01
N TYR A 128 -17.78 -2.81 -11.26
CA TYR A 128 -16.92 -3.97 -11.09
C TYR A 128 -16.79 -4.35 -9.61
N LEU A 129 -16.62 -3.39 -8.72
CA LEU A 129 -16.57 -3.64 -7.28
C LEU A 129 -17.84 -4.41 -6.83
N GLN A 130 -19.03 -3.94 -7.19
CA GLN A 130 -20.28 -4.62 -6.84
C GLN A 130 -20.36 -6.03 -7.45
N LEU A 131 -19.90 -6.20 -8.68
CA LEU A 131 -19.82 -7.51 -9.33
C LEU A 131 -18.87 -8.45 -8.56
N ALA A 132 -17.67 -8.00 -8.23
CA ALA A 132 -16.65 -8.79 -7.54
C ALA A 132 -17.15 -9.25 -6.15
N ILE A 133 -17.59 -8.30 -5.30
CA ILE A 133 -18.04 -8.62 -3.93
C ILE A 133 -19.34 -9.44 -3.89
N SER A 134 -20.11 -9.48 -4.98
CA SER A 134 -21.33 -10.32 -5.06
C SER A 134 -21.02 -11.82 -4.92
N GLY A 135 -19.77 -12.24 -5.16
CA GLY A 135 -19.29 -13.61 -4.97
C GLY A 135 -18.85 -13.94 -3.55
N ALA A 136 -18.73 -12.94 -2.66
CA ALA A 136 -18.35 -13.15 -1.27
C ALA A 136 -19.49 -13.77 -0.45
N LYS A 137 -19.17 -14.73 0.44
CA LYS A 137 -20.13 -15.36 1.37
C LYS A 137 -20.17 -14.66 2.75
N PHE A 138 -19.49 -13.53 2.88
CA PHE A 138 -19.48 -12.69 4.06
C PHE A 138 -19.75 -11.23 3.66
N PRO A 139 -20.29 -10.41 4.57
CA PRO A 139 -20.64 -9.03 4.27
C PRO A 139 -19.42 -8.12 4.14
N TYR A 140 -19.55 -7.09 3.29
CA TYR A 140 -18.63 -5.96 3.21
C TYR A 140 -19.22 -4.73 3.91
N ILE A 141 -18.35 -3.95 4.57
CA ILE A 141 -18.71 -2.71 5.26
C ILE A 141 -17.77 -1.57 4.84
N ASN A 142 -18.28 -0.33 4.88
CA ASN A 142 -17.46 0.89 4.87
C ASN A 142 -18.30 2.06 5.36
N ALA A 143 -17.80 2.78 6.37
CA ALA A 143 -18.57 3.79 7.09
C ALA A 143 -18.50 5.18 6.47
N ASN A 144 -17.45 5.50 5.71
CA ASN A 144 -17.19 6.88 5.29
C ASN A 144 -17.34 7.12 3.77
N VAL A 145 -17.89 6.15 3.02
CA VAL A 145 -18.26 6.34 1.61
C VAL A 145 -19.76 6.56 1.48
N TYR A 146 -20.15 7.62 0.78
CA TYR A 146 -21.53 8.05 0.63
C TYR A 146 -21.90 8.26 -0.85
N ASP A 147 -23.13 7.97 -1.21
CA ASP A 147 -23.68 8.30 -2.53
C ASP A 147 -23.72 9.82 -2.72
N ALA A 148 -23.10 10.30 -3.80
CA ALA A 148 -22.90 11.74 -4.04
C ALA A 148 -24.21 12.52 -4.26
N LYS A 149 -25.30 11.86 -4.69
CA LYS A 149 -26.58 12.51 -4.99
C LYS A 149 -27.51 12.55 -3.77
N THR A 150 -27.53 11.46 -3.01
CA THR A 150 -28.48 11.28 -1.90
C THR A 150 -27.86 11.57 -0.54
N ASN A 151 -26.54 11.68 -0.44
CA ASN A 151 -25.76 11.76 0.80
C ASN A 151 -26.09 10.64 1.80
N LYS A 152 -26.53 9.48 1.30
CA LYS A 152 -26.75 8.28 2.10
C LYS A 152 -25.49 7.40 2.05
N PRO A 153 -25.24 6.59 3.09
CA PRO A 153 -24.15 5.60 3.04
C PRO A 153 -24.23 4.74 1.78
N TYR A 154 -23.10 4.59 1.07
CA TYR A 154 -23.04 3.77 -0.15
C TYR A 154 -22.91 2.28 0.17
N PHE A 155 -22.20 1.94 1.24
CA PHE A 155 -22.08 0.59 1.80
C PHE A 155 -22.78 0.52 3.16
N LYS A 156 -22.94 -0.70 3.68
CA LYS A 156 -23.28 -0.89 5.09
C LYS A 156 -22.17 -0.31 5.95
N GLN A 157 -22.48 0.61 6.86
CA GLN A 157 -21.46 1.36 7.60
C GLN A 157 -20.75 0.51 8.66
N TYR A 158 -21.50 -0.34 9.36
CA TYR A 158 -21.01 -1.23 10.41
C TYR A 158 -21.89 -2.47 10.53
N LEU A 159 -21.39 -3.43 11.26
CA LEU A 159 -22.09 -4.68 11.59
C LEU A 159 -22.02 -4.92 13.09
N ILE A 160 -23.10 -5.40 13.70
CA ILE A 160 -23.08 -5.96 15.05
C ILE A 160 -23.46 -7.43 14.92
N VAL A 161 -22.53 -8.32 15.32
CA VAL A 161 -22.68 -9.77 15.16
C VAL A 161 -22.78 -10.42 16.52
N ASP A 162 -23.82 -11.21 16.71
CA ASP A 162 -23.97 -12.10 17.87
C ASP A 162 -23.00 -13.29 17.71
N THR A 163 -21.91 -13.28 18.45
CA THR A 163 -20.85 -14.27 18.37
C THR A 163 -20.92 -15.19 19.61
N PRO A 164 -21.18 -16.51 19.43
CA PRO A 164 -21.09 -17.45 20.52
C PRO A 164 -19.61 -17.60 20.94
N VAL A 165 -19.34 -17.46 22.22
CA VAL A 165 -18.00 -17.62 22.82
C VAL A 165 -18.07 -18.52 24.04
N LYS A 166 -16.97 -19.20 24.36
CA LYS A 166 -16.82 -19.99 25.56
C LYS A 166 -15.87 -19.30 26.53
N ASP A 167 -16.24 -19.27 27.81
CA ASP A 167 -15.38 -18.76 28.85
C ASP A 167 -14.29 -19.79 29.24
N SER A 168 -13.44 -19.43 30.19
CA SER A 168 -12.37 -20.27 30.70
C SER A 168 -12.85 -21.58 31.38
N GLU A 169 -14.12 -21.65 31.76
CA GLU A 169 -14.77 -22.84 32.32
C GLU A 169 -15.49 -23.68 31.25
N GLY A 170 -15.50 -23.23 30.00
CA GLY A 170 -16.15 -23.87 28.84
C GLY A 170 -17.65 -23.58 28.72
N LYS A 171 -18.18 -22.65 29.51
CA LYS A 171 -19.58 -22.23 29.43
C LYS A 171 -19.79 -21.30 28.27
N GLU A 172 -20.87 -21.49 27.52
CA GLU A 172 -21.22 -20.67 26.39
C GLU A 172 -21.85 -19.34 26.83
N HIS A 173 -21.40 -18.27 26.17
CA HIS A 173 -21.90 -16.93 26.31
C HIS A 173 -22.13 -16.31 24.91
N LYS A 174 -22.92 -15.23 24.88
CA LYS A 174 -23.14 -14.42 23.73
C LYS A 174 -22.33 -13.15 23.85
N LEU A 175 -21.44 -12.89 22.88
CA LEU A 175 -20.68 -11.66 22.76
C LEU A 175 -21.16 -10.91 21.51
N ARG A 176 -21.54 -9.65 21.66
CA ARG A 176 -21.97 -8.80 20.54
C ARG A 176 -20.81 -7.95 20.05
N ILE A 177 -20.20 -8.38 18.95
CA ILE A 177 -19.05 -7.71 18.35
C ILE A 177 -19.52 -6.72 17.27
N GLY A 178 -19.19 -5.44 17.46
CA GLY A 178 -19.37 -4.40 16.46
C GLY A 178 -18.14 -4.31 15.56
N TYR A 179 -18.35 -4.31 14.24
CA TYR A 179 -17.29 -4.07 13.22
C TYR A 179 -17.64 -2.82 12.45
N ILE A 180 -16.68 -1.89 12.31
CA ILE A 180 -16.84 -0.65 11.54
C ILE A 180 -15.66 -0.48 10.59
N GLY A 181 -15.93 -0.22 9.31
CA GLY A 181 -14.92 -0.14 8.24
C GLY A 181 -14.66 1.28 7.76
N PHE A 182 -13.43 1.57 7.36
CA PHE A 182 -13.02 2.88 6.84
C PHE A 182 -12.07 2.75 5.66
N VAL A 183 -12.04 3.80 4.80
CA VAL A 183 -11.13 3.92 3.65
C VAL A 183 -10.58 5.36 3.60
N PRO A 184 -9.35 5.60 3.05
CA PRO A 184 -8.82 6.95 2.90
C PRO A 184 -9.78 7.85 2.12
N PRO A 185 -10.11 9.05 2.63
CA PRO A 185 -10.99 9.97 1.91
C PRO A 185 -10.49 10.36 0.52
N GLN A 186 -9.18 10.23 0.27
CA GLN A 186 -8.52 10.56 -0.99
C GLN A 186 -8.93 9.67 -2.16
N VAL A 187 -9.56 8.53 -1.93
CA VAL A 187 -9.97 7.60 -2.99
C VAL A 187 -10.78 8.27 -4.10
N VAL A 188 -11.62 9.27 -3.76
CA VAL A 188 -12.40 10.03 -4.75
C VAL A 188 -11.55 10.96 -5.62
N LEU A 189 -10.32 11.26 -5.21
CA LEU A 189 -9.34 11.97 -6.01
C LEU A 189 -8.51 11.00 -6.86
N TRP A 190 -8.05 9.91 -6.25
CA TRP A 190 -7.21 8.92 -6.93
C TRP A 190 -7.94 8.23 -8.08
N ASP A 191 -9.21 7.89 -7.91
CA ASP A 191 -10.06 7.24 -8.91
C ASP A 191 -11.16 8.17 -9.47
N LYS A 192 -10.85 9.48 -9.57
CA LYS A 192 -11.81 10.51 -9.98
C LYS A 192 -12.57 10.18 -11.26
N ALA A 193 -11.88 9.67 -12.28
CA ALA A 193 -12.48 9.29 -13.56
C ALA A 193 -13.64 8.28 -13.41
N LYS A 194 -13.62 7.44 -12.37
CA LYS A 194 -14.60 6.38 -12.11
C LYS A 194 -15.60 6.73 -11.00
N LEU A 195 -15.24 7.66 -10.11
CA LEU A 195 -16.02 7.94 -8.89
C LEU A 195 -16.73 9.29 -8.91
N SER A 196 -16.30 10.26 -9.74
CA SER A 196 -16.89 11.60 -9.79
C SER A 196 -18.40 11.56 -10.01
N GLY A 197 -19.15 12.29 -9.14
CA GLY A 197 -20.60 12.37 -9.18
C GLY A 197 -21.35 11.09 -8.77
N ARG A 198 -20.61 10.01 -8.41
CA ARG A 198 -21.19 8.75 -7.92
C ARG A 198 -21.08 8.64 -6.39
N VAL A 199 -19.88 8.86 -5.84
CA VAL A 199 -19.64 8.80 -4.40
C VAL A 199 -18.83 10.00 -3.92
N ILE A 200 -18.95 10.27 -2.62
CA ILE A 200 -18.12 11.20 -1.84
C ILE A 200 -17.63 10.47 -0.60
N THR A 201 -16.58 10.98 0.01
CA THR A 201 -16.01 10.44 1.24
C THR A 201 -16.07 11.44 2.38
N LYS A 202 -16.19 10.95 3.60
CA LYS A 202 -16.15 11.74 4.83
C LYS A 202 -14.88 11.44 5.62
N ASP A 203 -14.57 12.29 6.59
CA ASP A 203 -13.47 12.12 7.52
C ASP A 203 -13.62 10.83 8.33
N ILE A 204 -12.55 10.04 8.44
CA ILE A 204 -12.53 8.75 9.14
C ILE A 204 -12.82 8.94 10.63
N THR A 205 -12.09 9.87 11.27
CA THR A 205 -12.16 10.08 12.73
C THR A 205 -13.50 10.67 13.14
N GLU A 206 -14.00 11.65 12.41
CA GLU A 206 -15.31 12.26 12.70
C GLU A 206 -16.47 11.26 12.48
N THR A 207 -16.38 10.43 11.43
CA THR A 207 -17.35 9.36 11.19
C THR A 207 -17.34 8.32 12.32
N ALA A 208 -16.15 7.97 12.84
CA ALA A 208 -16.04 7.07 13.98
C ALA A 208 -16.66 7.68 15.26
N LYS A 209 -16.39 8.95 15.54
CA LYS A 209 -16.99 9.67 16.68
C LYS A 209 -18.53 9.72 16.64
N GLU A 210 -19.11 9.75 15.45
CA GLU A 210 -20.57 9.72 15.25
C GLU A 210 -21.12 8.29 15.46
N LEU A 211 -20.51 7.28 14.83
CA LEU A 211 -21.12 5.95 14.72
C LEU A 211 -20.77 5.00 15.87
N VAL A 212 -19.58 5.10 16.49
CA VAL A 212 -19.18 4.21 17.58
C VAL A 212 -20.12 4.31 18.80
N PRO A 213 -20.51 5.51 19.27
CA PRO A 213 -21.51 5.63 20.34
C PRO A 213 -22.88 5.03 19.96
N GLN A 214 -23.27 5.13 18.68
CA GLN A 214 -24.51 4.51 18.20
C GLN A 214 -24.42 2.99 18.27
N MET A 215 -23.32 2.37 17.79
CA MET A 215 -23.09 0.93 17.88
C MET A 215 -23.16 0.43 19.34
N ARG A 216 -22.58 1.18 20.28
CA ARG A 216 -22.65 0.87 21.71
C ARG A 216 -24.09 0.94 22.22
N LYS A 217 -24.85 1.97 21.83
CA LYS A 217 -26.26 2.11 22.18
C LYS A 217 -27.12 0.99 21.59
N GLU A 218 -26.78 0.48 20.42
CA GLU A 218 -27.42 -0.67 19.78
C GLU A 218 -26.99 -2.02 20.41
N GLY A 219 -26.10 -1.97 21.41
CA GLY A 219 -25.71 -3.08 22.26
C GLY A 219 -24.48 -3.84 21.78
N ALA A 220 -23.55 -3.20 21.07
CA ALA A 220 -22.23 -3.79 20.86
C ALA A 220 -21.46 -3.84 22.19
N ASP A 221 -21.03 -5.03 22.60
CA ASP A 221 -20.21 -5.25 23.79
C ASP A 221 -18.76 -4.78 23.56
N ILE A 222 -18.22 -5.06 22.39
CA ILE A 222 -16.91 -4.56 21.93
C ILE A 222 -17.03 -4.04 20.49
N VAL A 223 -16.17 -3.07 20.15
CA VAL A 223 -16.10 -2.50 18.79
C VAL A 223 -14.70 -2.67 18.22
N ILE A 224 -14.61 -3.32 17.08
CA ILE A 224 -13.39 -3.51 16.30
C ILE A 224 -13.45 -2.57 15.09
N ALA A 225 -12.54 -1.61 15.00
CA ALA A 225 -12.38 -0.79 13.82
C ALA A 225 -11.51 -1.53 12.80
N ILE A 226 -11.99 -1.64 11.56
CA ILE A 226 -11.27 -2.21 10.42
C ILE A 226 -10.94 -1.02 9.52
N ALA A 227 -9.75 -0.45 9.71
CA ALA A 227 -9.37 0.81 9.11
C ALA A 227 -8.35 0.61 7.98
N HIS A 228 -8.83 0.69 6.74
CA HIS A 228 -7.89 0.75 5.61
C HIS A 228 -7.25 2.14 5.57
N SER A 229 -6.30 2.39 6.49
CA SER A 229 -5.66 3.67 6.75
C SER A 229 -4.38 3.43 7.55
N GLY A 230 -3.34 4.23 7.32
CA GLY A 230 -2.06 4.10 8.01
C GLY A 230 -2.03 4.76 9.40
N LEU A 231 -0.91 4.57 10.09
CA LEU A 231 -0.63 5.16 11.41
C LEU A 231 0.31 6.36 11.25
N SER A 232 -0.17 7.59 11.54
CA SER A 232 0.62 8.81 11.67
C SER A 232 0.15 9.62 12.86
N ALA A 233 1.10 10.19 13.62
CA ALA A 233 0.85 11.13 14.71
C ALA A 233 1.06 12.59 14.29
N ASP A 234 1.09 12.89 13.00
CA ASP A 234 1.10 14.26 12.49
C ASP A 234 -0.10 15.05 13.05
N PRO A 235 0.00 16.38 13.19
CA PRO A 235 -1.11 17.18 13.68
C PRO A 235 -2.41 16.89 12.92
N TYR A 236 -3.51 16.73 13.66
CA TYR A 236 -4.80 16.41 13.06
C TYR A 236 -5.16 17.35 11.91
N LYS A 237 -5.52 16.76 10.81
CA LYS A 237 -6.02 17.43 9.62
C LYS A 237 -7.31 16.74 9.18
N ALA A 238 -8.35 17.50 8.91
CA ALA A 238 -9.58 16.93 8.37
C ALA A 238 -9.32 16.18 7.06
N LEU A 239 -9.99 15.05 6.89
CA LEU A 239 -9.83 14.14 5.75
C LEU A 239 -8.38 13.58 5.64
N ALA A 240 -7.70 13.36 6.77
CA ALA A 240 -6.37 12.75 6.76
C ALA A 240 -6.42 11.34 6.19
N GLU A 241 -5.40 10.99 5.38
CA GLU A 241 -5.23 9.65 4.82
C GLU A 241 -4.90 8.61 5.90
N ASN A 242 -3.96 8.97 6.80
CA ASN A 242 -3.44 8.11 7.85
C ASN A 242 -4.04 8.50 9.21
N SER A 243 -5.15 7.87 9.59
CA SER A 243 -5.99 8.30 10.71
C SER A 243 -6.00 7.36 11.92
N VAL A 244 -5.25 6.26 11.90
CA VAL A 244 -5.30 5.24 12.97
C VAL A 244 -4.91 5.80 14.34
N TYR A 245 -3.96 6.74 14.39
CA TYR A 245 -3.59 7.43 15.63
C TYR A 245 -4.78 8.14 16.29
N TYR A 246 -5.61 8.81 15.50
CA TYR A 246 -6.79 9.53 15.99
C TYR A 246 -7.99 8.59 16.21
N LEU A 247 -8.11 7.52 15.45
CA LEU A 247 -9.10 6.47 15.72
C LEU A 247 -8.90 5.83 17.07
N SER A 248 -7.65 5.58 17.49
CA SER A 248 -7.35 5.00 18.81
C SER A 248 -7.74 5.93 19.99
N GLN A 249 -8.03 7.20 19.72
CA GLN A 249 -8.51 8.17 20.71
C GLN A 249 -10.05 8.28 20.73
N VAL A 250 -10.76 7.60 19.84
CA VAL A 250 -12.23 7.61 19.82
C VAL A 250 -12.76 6.69 20.91
N PRO A 251 -13.49 7.23 21.92
CA PRO A 251 -14.01 6.42 23.00
C PRO A 251 -14.94 5.31 22.50
N GLY A 252 -14.72 4.10 22.96
CA GLY A 252 -15.55 2.95 22.63
C GLY A 252 -15.01 2.07 21.49
N ILE A 253 -13.85 2.37 20.91
CA ILE A 253 -13.10 1.42 20.07
C ILE A 253 -12.23 0.57 20.99
N ASP A 254 -12.32 -0.77 20.89
CA ASP A 254 -11.59 -1.73 21.74
C ASP A 254 -10.42 -2.39 21.02
N ALA A 255 -10.43 -2.45 19.70
CA ALA A 255 -9.34 -2.96 18.88
C ALA A 255 -9.35 -2.33 17.49
N ILE A 256 -8.17 -2.27 16.84
CA ILE A 256 -8.01 -1.72 15.49
C ILE A 256 -7.23 -2.73 14.63
N ALA A 257 -7.87 -3.23 13.58
CA ALA A 257 -7.25 -3.90 12.46
C ALA A 257 -6.99 -2.85 11.38
N PHE A 258 -5.73 -2.68 10.90
CA PHE A 258 -5.41 -1.59 9.98
C PHE A 258 -4.40 -1.96 8.88
N GLY A 259 -4.35 -1.17 7.79
CA GLY A 259 -3.58 -1.50 6.59
C GLY A 259 -3.12 -0.28 5.79
N HIS A 260 -3.26 -0.34 4.45
CA HIS A 260 -2.98 0.72 3.48
C HIS A 260 -1.50 1.08 3.33
N SER A 261 -0.77 1.25 4.39
CA SER A 261 0.64 1.66 4.34
C SER A 261 1.61 0.50 4.13
N HIS A 262 1.14 -0.75 4.05
CA HIS A 262 1.92 -1.98 3.84
C HIS A 262 3.00 -2.23 4.91
N GLY A 263 2.90 -1.55 6.05
CA GLY A 263 3.83 -1.75 7.16
C GLY A 263 3.48 -2.97 8.00
N ILE A 264 4.36 -3.30 8.94
CA ILE A 264 4.13 -4.35 9.94
C ILE A 264 4.05 -3.69 11.30
N PHE A 265 2.88 -3.77 11.97
CA PHE A 265 2.68 -3.31 13.33
C PHE A 265 2.16 -4.46 14.20
N PRO A 266 2.75 -4.66 15.40
CA PRO A 266 3.80 -3.87 16.04
C PRO A 266 5.19 -4.15 15.44
N SER A 267 6.00 -3.10 15.31
CA SER A 267 7.41 -3.22 14.95
C SER A 267 8.22 -1.99 15.38
N LYS A 268 9.56 -2.09 15.31
CA LYS A 268 10.49 -1.00 15.68
C LYS A 268 10.27 0.28 14.87
N ASN A 269 9.74 0.19 13.66
CA ASN A 269 9.50 1.33 12.79
C ASN A 269 8.49 2.34 13.37
N PHE A 270 7.64 1.89 14.29
CA PHE A 270 6.62 2.71 14.94
C PHE A 270 6.96 3.12 16.37
N ALA A 271 8.12 2.67 16.90
CA ALA A 271 8.48 2.88 18.31
C ALA A 271 8.64 4.36 18.70
N ALA A 272 8.95 5.25 17.74
CA ALA A 272 9.14 6.68 18.00
C ALA A 272 7.80 7.46 18.02
N ILE A 273 6.68 6.86 17.64
CA ILE A 273 5.37 7.52 17.60
C ILE A 273 4.83 7.66 19.04
N PRO A 274 4.47 8.87 19.49
CA PRO A 274 3.91 9.08 20.82
C PRO A 274 2.69 8.19 21.07
N GLY A 275 2.57 7.60 22.26
CA GLY A 275 1.45 6.72 22.62
C GLY A 275 1.48 5.31 22.03
N VAL A 276 2.50 4.97 21.23
CA VAL A 276 2.70 3.62 20.72
C VAL A 276 3.50 2.79 21.72
N ASN A 277 3.00 1.58 22.01
CA ASN A 277 3.70 0.54 22.75
C ASN A 277 3.88 -0.70 21.86
N ILE A 278 5.08 -0.88 21.32
CA ILE A 278 5.38 -1.99 20.39
C ILE A 278 5.47 -3.37 21.08
N GLU A 279 5.69 -3.43 22.39
CA GLU A 279 5.75 -4.70 23.14
C GLU A 279 4.36 -5.26 23.37
N GLN A 280 3.37 -4.40 23.66
CA GLN A 280 1.98 -4.78 23.82
C GLN A 280 1.19 -4.75 22.50
N GLY A 281 1.72 -4.06 21.47
CA GLY A 281 1.04 -3.82 20.20
C GLY A 281 -0.16 -2.90 20.34
N THR A 282 0.02 -1.75 21.03
CA THR A 282 -1.06 -0.78 21.25
C THR A 282 -0.74 0.60 20.74
N VAL A 283 -1.77 1.35 20.33
CA VAL A 283 -1.74 2.77 20.00
C VAL A 283 -2.66 3.50 20.98
N ASN A 284 -2.14 4.43 21.79
CA ASN A 284 -2.88 5.11 22.88
C ASN A 284 -3.62 4.14 23.81
N GLY A 285 -3.04 2.95 24.04
CA GLY A 285 -3.63 1.90 24.88
C GLY A 285 -4.64 0.98 24.17
N VAL A 286 -5.02 1.26 22.92
CA VAL A 286 -5.91 0.41 22.11
C VAL A 286 -5.06 -0.62 21.35
N PRO A 287 -5.33 -1.94 21.48
CA PRO A 287 -4.64 -2.97 20.71
C PRO A 287 -4.88 -2.77 19.23
N ALA A 288 -3.80 -2.85 18.44
CA ALA A 288 -3.83 -2.62 17.02
C ALA A 288 -2.89 -3.58 16.27
N VAL A 289 -3.21 -3.96 15.02
CA VAL A 289 -2.35 -4.78 14.19
C VAL A 289 -2.36 -4.29 12.74
N MET A 290 -1.20 -4.37 12.05
CA MET A 290 -1.08 -4.21 10.60
C MET A 290 -0.13 -5.30 10.09
N PRO A 291 -0.64 -6.31 9.37
CA PRO A 291 0.12 -7.50 8.99
C PRO A 291 0.82 -7.42 7.63
N GLY A 292 1.36 -6.27 7.25
CA GLY A 292 2.10 -6.15 5.99
C GLY A 292 1.21 -6.10 4.76
N HIS A 293 1.53 -6.89 3.74
CA HIS A 293 0.79 -6.96 2.47
C HIS A 293 0.99 -8.30 1.77
N TRP A 294 0.20 -8.59 0.71
CA TRP A 294 0.27 -9.80 -0.11
C TRP A 294 0.11 -11.10 0.69
N ALA A 295 -0.50 -11.00 1.87
CA ALA A 295 -0.61 -12.10 2.82
C ALA A 295 0.75 -12.68 3.28
N ASP A 296 1.78 -11.83 3.40
CA ASP A 296 3.10 -12.21 3.92
C ASP A 296 3.11 -12.39 5.45
N HIS A 297 2.09 -11.84 6.13
CA HIS A 297 1.85 -12.00 7.57
C HIS A 297 0.36 -12.22 7.85
N LEU A 298 0.07 -12.75 9.04
CA LEU A 298 -1.26 -12.77 9.66
C LEU A 298 -1.27 -11.84 10.87
N GLY A 299 -2.20 -10.90 10.92
CA GLY A 299 -2.45 -10.08 12.10
C GLY A 299 -3.19 -10.88 13.18
N VAL A 300 -2.75 -10.76 14.42
CA VAL A 300 -3.36 -11.42 15.58
C VAL A 300 -3.48 -10.42 16.71
N ILE A 301 -4.70 -10.25 17.24
CA ILE A 301 -4.99 -9.53 18.48
C ILE A 301 -5.68 -10.49 19.43
N ASP A 302 -5.02 -10.83 20.53
CA ASP A 302 -5.62 -11.59 21.61
C ASP A 302 -6.19 -10.62 22.64
N LEU A 303 -7.49 -10.75 22.91
CA LEU A 303 -8.25 -9.97 23.89
C LEU A 303 -8.70 -10.86 25.04
N VAL A 304 -8.47 -10.43 26.25
CA VAL A 304 -9.11 -11.02 27.45
C VAL A 304 -10.29 -10.13 27.82
N LEU A 305 -11.46 -10.72 27.86
CA LEU A 305 -12.72 -10.06 28.18
C LEU A 305 -13.23 -10.55 29.56
N GLU A 306 -13.66 -9.60 30.38
CA GLU A 306 -14.38 -9.91 31.62
C GLU A 306 -15.79 -9.32 31.58
N GLY A 307 -16.76 -10.10 32.06
CA GLY A 307 -18.13 -9.62 32.07
C GLY A 307 -19.17 -10.71 32.01
N GLU A 308 -20.32 -10.34 31.48
CA GLU A 308 -21.46 -11.22 31.22
C GLU A 308 -22.20 -10.71 29.97
N THR A 309 -23.12 -11.47 29.42
CA THR A 309 -23.90 -11.12 28.24
C THR A 309 -24.46 -9.68 28.35
N ASN A 310 -24.16 -8.85 27.33
CA ASN A 310 -24.44 -7.41 27.19
C ASN A 310 -23.59 -6.47 28.10
N ASN A 311 -22.51 -6.97 28.72
CA ASN A 311 -21.62 -6.12 29.53
C ASN A 311 -20.19 -6.70 29.59
N TRP A 312 -19.61 -6.97 28.41
CA TRP A 312 -18.21 -7.40 28.28
C TRP A 312 -17.26 -6.21 28.17
N LYS A 313 -16.08 -6.33 28.77
CA LYS A 313 -15.01 -5.32 28.71
C LYS A 313 -13.67 -5.97 28.43
N VAL A 314 -12.86 -5.38 27.59
CA VAL A 314 -11.46 -5.77 27.40
C VAL A 314 -10.66 -5.36 28.64
N VAL A 315 -10.02 -6.32 29.29
CA VAL A 315 -9.19 -6.11 30.49
C VAL A 315 -7.71 -6.27 30.21
N SER A 316 -7.33 -7.02 29.19
CA SER A 316 -5.96 -7.10 28.70
C SER A 316 -5.92 -7.49 27.22
N SER A 317 -4.79 -7.25 26.59
CA SER A 317 -4.58 -7.59 25.19
C SER A 317 -3.12 -7.88 24.88
N ARG A 318 -2.89 -8.62 23.81
CA ARG A 318 -1.59 -8.84 23.18
C ARG A 318 -1.75 -8.84 21.68
N THR A 319 -0.83 -8.22 20.98
CA THR A 319 -0.88 -8.11 19.53
C THR A 319 0.42 -8.58 18.90
N GLU A 320 0.32 -9.29 17.78
CA GLU A 320 1.47 -9.70 16.97
C GLU A 320 1.11 -9.79 15.48
N ALA A 321 2.10 -9.60 14.61
CA ALA A 321 2.02 -9.92 13.18
C ALA A 321 2.86 -11.18 12.94
N ARG A 322 2.24 -12.29 12.56
CA ARG A 322 2.89 -13.60 12.36
C ARG A 322 3.34 -13.75 10.92
N PRO A 323 4.65 -13.88 10.62
CA PRO A 323 5.13 -14.05 9.26
C PRO A 323 4.87 -15.47 8.72
N ILE A 324 4.69 -15.58 7.40
CA ILE A 324 4.70 -16.87 6.70
C ILE A 324 6.11 -17.27 6.25
N PHE A 325 7.05 -16.32 6.24
CA PHE A 325 8.40 -16.50 5.71
C PHE A 325 9.44 -15.76 6.58
N ASP A 326 10.53 -16.46 6.92
CA ASP A 326 11.69 -15.88 7.60
C ASP A 326 12.66 -15.30 6.56
N LYS A 327 12.59 -13.98 6.33
CA LYS A 327 13.44 -13.28 5.36
C LYS A 327 14.93 -13.34 5.70
N LYS A 328 15.27 -13.43 7.00
CA LYS A 328 16.67 -13.46 7.44
C LYS A 328 17.36 -14.78 7.10
N ASN A 329 16.64 -15.90 7.27
CA ASN A 329 17.16 -17.24 7.03
C ASN A 329 16.71 -17.82 5.68
N ASP A 330 16.02 -17.04 4.84
CA ASP A 330 15.44 -17.42 3.54
C ASP A 330 14.64 -18.73 3.64
N LYS A 331 13.73 -18.79 4.64
CA LYS A 331 13.03 -20.03 5.00
C LYS A 331 11.53 -19.83 5.10
N SER A 332 10.76 -20.69 4.42
CA SER A 332 9.32 -20.80 4.63
C SER A 332 9.02 -21.29 6.06
N LEU A 333 8.07 -20.62 6.72
CA LEU A 333 7.59 -20.98 8.05
C LEU A 333 6.31 -21.84 8.01
N VAL A 334 5.58 -21.79 6.90
CA VAL A 334 4.34 -22.53 6.68
C VAL A 334 4.25 -23.03 5.24
N ASP A 335 3.59 -24.16 5.03
CA ASP A 335 3.28 -24.67 3.71
C ASP A 335 1.97 -24.10 3.18
N ALA A 336 1.79 -24.11 1.86
CA ALA A 336 0.54 -23.74 1.24
C ALA A 336 -0.58 -24.74 1.59
N LYS A 337 -1.78 -24.25 1.87
CA LYS A 337 -2.98 -25.08 2.15
C LYS A 337 -3.43 -25.78 0.87
N VAL A 338 -3.18 -27.08 0.77
CA VAL A 338 -3.40 -27.91 -0.43
C VAL A 338 -4.82 -27.76 -0.99
N MET A 339 -5.84 -27.73 -0.12
CA MET A 339 -7.24 -27.57 -0.55
C MET A 339 -7.45 -26.23 -1.27
N LEU A 340 -6.81 -25.16 -0.77
CA LEU A 340 -6.96 -23.82 -1.33
C LEU A 340 -6.21 -23.69 -2.67
N VAL A 341 -5.03 -24.28 -2.78
CA VAL A 341 -4.28 -24.39 -4.04
C VAL A 341 -5.13 -25.08 -5.11
N LYS A 342 -5.78 -26.20 -4.77
CA LYS A 342 -6.72 -26.90 -5.67
C LYS A 342 -7.92 -26.04 -6.08
N THR A 343 -8.48 -25.28 -5.16
CA THR A 343 -9.61 -24.39 -5.45
C THR A 343 -9.26 -23.34 -6.48
N LEU A 344 -8.01 -22.88 -6.49
CA LEU A 344 -7.53 -21.80 -7.35
C LEU A 344 -6.79 -22.29 -8.62
N GLU A 345 -6.65 -23.60 -8.82
CA GLU A 345 -5.85 -24.19 -9.91
C GLU A 345 -6.25 -23.64 -11.29
N GLN A 346 -7.54 -23.60 -11.59
CA GLN A 346 -8.02 -23.09 -12.87
C GLN A 346 -7.73 -21.59 -13.04
N ALA A 347 -7.96 -20.77 -11.99
CA ALA A 347 -7.67 -19.34 -12.02
C ALA A 347 -6.16 -19.09 -12.16
N HIS A 348 -5.32 -19.91 -11.52
CA HIS A 348 -3.87 -19.88 -11.64
C HIS A 348 -3.41 -20.13 -13.08
N ASP A 349 -3.88 -21.22 -13.68
CA ASP A 349 -3.51 -21.60 -15.05
C ASP A 349 -3.97 -20.57 -16.09
N ASP A 350 -5.16 -20.04 -15.92
CA ASP A 350 -5.69 -19.02 -16.83
C ASP A 350 -4.96 -17.67 -16.67
N THR A 351 -4.56 -17.33 -15.45
CA THR A 351 -3.70 -16.17 -15.19
C THR A 351 -2.35 -16.33 -15.89
N ARG A 352 -1.71 -17.49 -15.81
CA ARG A 352 -0.45 -17.76 -16.51
C ARG A 352 -0.59 -17.60 -18.03
N LYS A 353 -1.67 -18.12 -18.61
CA LYS A 353 -1.97 -17.93 -20.05
C LYS A 353 -2.19 -16.44 -20.37
N PHE A 354 -2.89 -15.72 -19.52
CA PHE A 354 -3.20 -14.30 -19.71
C PHE A 354 -1.93 -13.44 -19.74
N VAL A 355 -1.02 -13.61 -18.77
CA VAL A 355 0.21 -12.81 -18.69
C VAL A 355 1.25 -13.17 -19.72
N ASN A 356 1.20 -14.39 -20.28
CA ASN A 356 2.13 -14.86 -21.31
C ASN A 356 1.72 -14.47 -22.75
N LYS A 357 0.64 -13.67 -22.94
CA LYS A 357 0.29 -13.16 -24.28
C LYS A 357 1.44 -12.33 -24.84
N PRO A 358 1.95 -12.64 -26.07
CA PRO A 358 3.02 -11.88 -26.67
C PRO A 358 2.64 -10.41 -26.92
N ILE A 359 3.57 -9.48 -26.66
CA ILE A 359 3.39 -8.05 -26.95
C ILE A 359 4.46 -7.49 -27.89
N GLY A 360 5.59 -8.18 -28.07
CA GLY A 360 6.67 -7.70 -28.95
C GLY A 360 8.01 -8.30 -28.60
N THR A 361 9.09 -7.66 -29.07
CA THR A 361 10.48 -8.05 -28.83
C THR A 361 11.31 -6.84 -28.42
N ILE A 362 12.16 -6.98 -27.40
CA ILE A 362 13.09 -5.94 -26.97
C ILE A 362 14.52 -6.30 -27.35
N ALA A 363 15.27 -5.30 -27.84
CA ALA A 363 16.63 -5.48 -28.34
C ALA A 363 17.72 -5.61 -27.28
N GLU A 364 17.46 -5.10 -26.06
CA GLU A 364 18.45 -4.98 -24.98
C GLU A 364 17.85 -5.35 -23.63
N ASP A 365 18.70 -5.86 -22.72
CA ASP A 365 18.33 -6.08 -21.31
C ASP A 365 17.89 -4.75 -20.66
N THR A 366 16.79 -4.78 -19.93
CA THR A 366 16.16 -3.59 -19.34
C THR A 366 15.83 -3.84 -17.89
N ASN A 367 16.28 -2.94 -17.00
CA ASN A 367 16.14 -3.14 -15.56
C ASN A 367 16.01 -1.81 -14.79
N THR A 368 15.69 -1.92 -13.48
CA THR A 368 15.62 -0.77 -12.56
C THR A 368 16.69 -0.79 -11.46
N TYR A 369 17.72 -1.61 -11.58
CA TYR A 369 18.74 -1.79 -10.52
C TYR A 369 19.41 -0.50 -10.08
N LEU A 370 19.66 0.42 -11.01
CA LEU A 370 20.28 1.73 -10.75
C LEU A 370 19.33 2.90 -11.02
N ALA A 371 18.01 2.66 -11.19
CA ALA A 371 17.05 3.70 -11.56
C ALA A 371 16.93 4.85 -10.53
N LEU A 372 17.43 4.67 -9.31
CA LEU A 372 17.49 5.71 -8.28
C LEU A 372 18.80 6.52 -8.29
N VAL A 373 19.79 6.18 -9.13
CA VAL A 373 21.08 6.89 -9.17
C VAL A 373 21.56 7.24 -10.57
N GLN A 374 20.90 6.72 -11.60
CA GLN A 374 21.13 7.06 -13.02
C GLN A 374 19.88 6.82 -13.85
N ASP A 375 19.80 7.41 -15.05
CA ASP A 375 18.67 7.19 -15.96
C ASP A 375 18.56 5.72 -16.39
N SER A 376 17.34 5.23 -16.60
CA SER A 376 17.03 3.82 -16.81
C SER A 376 16.19 3.60 -18.05
N SER A 377 16.57 2.61 -18.87
CA SER A 377 15.79 2.16 -20.02
C SER A 377 14.39 1.71 -19.65
N ALA A 378 14.21 1.10 -18.46
CA ALA A 378 12.90 0.69 -17.94
C ALA A 378 11.95 1.89 -17.77
N ILE A 379 12.44 2.98 -17.19
CA ILE A 379 11.62 4.18 -16.99
C ILE A 379 11.44 4.93 -18.29
N GLN A 380 12.43 4.90 -19.17
CA GLN A 380 12.32 5.49 -20.51
C GLN A 380 11.21 4.86 -21.36
N ILE A 381 11.01 3.56 -21.28
CA ILE A 381 9.90 2.87 -21.98
C ILE A 381 8.55 3.45 -21.53
N ILE A 382 8.35 3.64 -20.24
CA ILE A 382 7.11 4.21 -19.68
C ILE A 382 6.91 5.64 -20.16
N ARG A 383 7.96 6.49 -20.05
CA ARG A 383 7.91 7.89 -20.48
C ARG A 383 7.60 8.00 -21.98
N ALA A 384 8.28 7.20 -22.82
CA ALA A 384 8.05 7.20 -24.26
C ALA A 384 6.63 6.78 -24.63
N ALA A 385 6.10 5.73 -23.97
CA ALA A 385 4.74 5.26 -24.24
C ALA A 385 3.67 6.29 -23.83
N GLN A 386 3.80 6.89 -22.64
CA GLN A 386 2.89 7.95 -22.16
C GLN A 386 2.92 9.17 -23.07
N LYS A 387 4.12 9.62 -23.46
CA LYS A 387 4.31 10.77 -24.36
C LYS A 387 3.67 10.53 -25.72
N ALA A 388 3.98 9.40 -26.37
CA ALA A 388 3.42 9.06 -27.68
C ALA A 388 1.89 8.99 -27.66
N TYR A 389 1.31 8.48 -26.56
CA TYR A 389 -0.14 8.45 -26.39
C TYR A 389 -0.73 9.86 -26.31
N VAL A 390 -0.15 10.76 -25.51
CA VAL A 390 -0.65 12.14 -25.38
C VAL A 390 -0.45 12.92 -26.67
N GLU A 391 0.71 12.81 -27.33
CA GLU A 391 0.96 13.43 -28.64
C GLU A 391 -0.06 12.99 -29.69
N HIS A 392 -0.42 11.70 -29.71
CA HIS A 392 -1.49 11.20 -30.59
C HIS A 392 -2.88 11.74 -30.20
N TYR A 393 -3.17 11.78 -28.90
CA TYR A 393 -4.47 12.22 -28.38
C TYR A 393 -4.79 13.67 -28.72
N ILE A 394 -3.78 14.56 -28.67
CA ILE A 394 -3.96 16.00 -28.92
C ILE A 394 -3.87 16.38 -30.40
N GLN A 395 -3.64 15.43 -31.31
CA GLN A 395 -3.57 15.75 -32.75
C GLN A 395 -4.85 16.45 -33.23
N GLY A 396 -4.68 17.66 -33.75
CA GLY A 396 -5.80 18.47 -34.25
C GLY A 396 -6.62 19.19 -33.16
N ASP A 397 -6.24 19.09 -31.89
CA ASP A 397 -6.83 19.89 -30.82
C ASP A 397 -6.34 21.36 -30.94
N PRO A 398 -7.24 22.34 -31.10
CA PRO A 398 -6.84 23.74 -31.37
C PRO A 398 -6.16 24.40 -30.16
N ASP A 399 -6.37 23.89 -28.93
CA ASP A 399 -5.86 24.49 -27.69
C ASP A 399 -4.59 23.81 -27.17
N LEU A 400 -4.36 22.55 -27.56
CA LEU A 400 -3.31 21.70 -26.98
C LEU A 400 -2.24 21.27 -27.98
N ALA A 401 -2.54 21.17 -29.29
CA ALA A 401 -1.62 20.59 -30.30
C ALA A 401 -0.26 21.27 -30.39
N ASP A 402 -0.19 22.59 -30.14
CA ASP A 402 1.05 23.37 -30.23
C ASP A 402 1.86 23.41 -28.91
N ILE A 403 1.32 22.83 -27.82
CA ILE A 403 2.01 22.80 -26.52
C ILE A 403 2.98 21.62 -26.50
N PRO A 404 4.26 21.84 -26.15
CA PRO A 404 5.22 20.75 -26.03
C PRO A 404 4.76 19.67 -25.03
N VAL A 405 4.80 18.40 -25.45
CA VAL A 405 4.52 17.25 -24.59
C VAL A 405 5.82 16.70 -24.04
N ILE A 406 5.89 16.58 -22.72
CA ILE A 406 6.92 15.83 -22.00
C ILE A 406 6.25 14.78 -21.15
N SER A 407 6.99 13.81 -20.66
CA SER A 407 6.45 12.74 -19.82
C SER A 407 7.25 12.59 -18.53
N ALA A 408 6.54 12.35 -17.44
CA ALA A 408 7.14 12.03 -16.15
C ALA A 408 6.77 10.61 -15.71
N ALA A 409 7.76 9.87 -15.19
CA ALA A 409 7.55 8.57 -14.58
C ALA A 409 8.55 8.32 -13.46
N ALA A 410 8.14 7.53 -12.48
CA ALA A 410 8.96 7.09 -11.35
C ALA A 410 9.19 5.57 -11.38
N PRO A 411 10.27 5.06 -10.77
CA PRO A 411 10.52 3.63 -10.68
C PRO A 411 9.66 3.00 -9.58
N PHE A 412 8.59 2.30 -9.95
CA PHE A 412 7.71 1.62 -9.00
C PHE A 412 8.35 0.38 -8.38
N LYS A 413 9.23 -0.30 -9.13
CA LYS A 413 10.00 -1.47 -8.67
C LYS A 413 11.50 -1.14 -8.62
N ALA A 414 11.93 -0.58 -7.50
CA ALA A 414 13.33 -0.23 -7.22
C ALA A 414 13.66 -0.44 -5.73
N GLY A 415 13.28 -1.62 -5.16
CA GLY A 415 13.53 -1.96 -3.76
C GLY A 415 12.36 -1.70 -2.80
N GLY A 416 11.19 -1.36 -3.33
CA GLY A 416 9.98 -1.09 -2.54
C GLY A 416 10.15 0.13 -1.62
N ARG A 417 9.87 -0.07 -0.32
CA ARG A 417 10.10 0.92 0.76
C ARG A 417 11.35 0.57 1.58
N LYS A 418 12.42 0.09 0.94
CA LYS A 418 13.56 -0.60 1.55
C LYS A 418 13.14 -1.86 2.33
N ASN A 419 12.16 -2.57 1.83
CA ASN A 419 11.61 -3.76 2.47
C ASN A 419 11.58 -4.98 1.54
N ASP A 420 11.88 -4.81 0.24
CA ASP A 420 11.87 -5.89 -0.73
C ASP A 420 13.08 -5.84 -1.68
N PRO A 421 14.18 -6.54 -1.34
CA PRO A 421 15.39 -6.61 -2.17
C PRO A 421 15.18 -7.34 -3.50
N ALA A 422 14.04 -8.00 -3.71
CA ALA A 422 13.67 -8.64 -4.96
C ALA A 422 12.79 -7.75 -5.88
N ALA A 423 12.26 -6.64 -5.37
CA ALA A 423 11.38 -5.74 -6.10
C ALA A 423 12.12 -4.83 -7.08
N PHE A 424 12.68 -5.44 -8.12
CA PHE A 424 13.31 -4.76 -9.26
C PHE A 424 12.80 -5.36 -10.56
N VAL A 425 12.68 -4.52 -11.59
CA VAL A 425 12.45 -4.98 -12.97
C VAL A 425 13.73 -5.62 -13.49
N ASP A 426 13.63 -6.79 -14.12
CA ASP A 426 14.73 -7.51 -14.78
C ASP A 426 14.21 -8.18 -16.06
N MET A 427 14.07 -7.39 -17.14
CA MET A 427 13.66 -7.87 -18.45
C MET A 427 14.87 -8.19 -19.31
N ARG A 428 14.92 -9.40 -19.84
CA ARG A 428 15.95 -9.83 -20.76
C ARG A 428 15.59 -9.48 -22.20
N LYS A 429 16.60 -9.20 -23.04
CA LYS A 429 16.42 -9.05 -24.49
C LYS A 429 15.73 -10.28 -25.07
N GLY A 430 14.88 -10.03 -26.06
CA GLY A 430 14.12 -11.08 -26.72
C GLY A 430 12.61 -10.86 -26.65
N PRO A 431 11.81 -11.91 -26.85
CA PRO A 431 10.35 -11.83 -26.84
C PRO A 431 9.80 -11.33 -25.50
N LEU A 432 8.85 -10.41 -25.55
CA LEU A 432 8.12 -9.89 -24.39
C LEU A 432 6.67 -10.34 -24.42
N SER A 433 6.11 -10.52 -23.25
CA SER A 433 4.68 -10.77 -23.03
C SER A 433 4.06 -9.66 -22.18
N PHE A 434 2.74 -9.70 -22.01
CA PHE A 434 2.01 -8.72 -21.17
C PHE A 434 2.55 -8.65 -19.74
N ARG A 435 3.05 -9.76 -19.18
CA ARG A 435 3.67 -9.76 -17.84
C ARG A 435 4.85 -8.80 -17.73
N ASN A 436 5.61 -8.60 -18.81
CA ASN A 436 6.75 -7.68 -18.81
C ASN A 436 6.29 -6.21 -18.74
N ALA A 437 5.21 -5.85 -19.45
CA ALA A 437 4.61 -4.52 -19.33
C ALA A 437 4.00 -4.29 -17.94
N ALA A 438 3.34 -5.31 -17.39
CA ALA A 438 2.79 -5.25 -16.03
C ALA A 438 3.88 -5.24 -14.95
N ASP A 439 5.04 -5.87 -15.18
CA ASP A 439 6.21 -5.79 -14.31
C ASP A 439 6.86 -4.39 -14.32
N LEU A 440 6.90 -3.74 -15.48
CA LEU A 440 7.33 -2.34 -15.61
C LEU A 440 6.37 -1.38 -14.89
N TYR A 441 5.07 -1.64 -14.98
CA TYR A 441 4.02 -0.77 -14.45
C TYR A 441 2.95 -1.59 -13.71
N GLN A 442 3.20 -1.86 -12.45
CA GLN A 442 2.39 -2.80 -11.63
C GLN A 442 0.99 -2.29 -11.25
N TYR A 443 0.76 -0.97 -11.31
CA TYR A 443 -0.52 -0.37 -10.93
C TYR A 443 -1.47 -0.23 -12.11
N SER A 444 -2.77 -0.33 -11.87
CA SER A 444 -3.84 -0.09 -12.85
C SER A 444 -4.16 1.41 -13.03
N ASN A 445 -3.17 2.27 -12.79
CA ASN A 445 -3.34 3.71 -12.99
C ASN A 445 -3.65 4.04 -14.45
N THR A 446 -4.62 4.92 -14.66
CA THR A 446 -4.95 5.44 -15.99
C THR A 446 -4.06 6.62 -16.37
N LEU A 447 -3.95 6.88 -17.68
CA LEU A 447 -3.17 8.01 -18.18
C LEU A 447 -3.90 9.33 -17.96
N ALA A 448 -3.15 10.37 -17.62
CA ALA A 448 -3.60 11.74 -17.57
C ALA A 448 -2.54 12.69 -18.13
N ALA A 449 -2.92 13.91 -18.49
CA ALA A 449 -1.96 14.97 -18.77
C ALA A 449 -2.35 16.23 -18.01
N VAL A 450 -1.33 16.90 -17.45
CA VAL A 450 -1.45 18.20 -16.77
C VAL A 450 -0.77 19.30 -17.58
N LYS A 451 -1.36 20.49 -17.61
CA LYS A 451 -0.76 21.69 -18.20
C LYS A 451 -0.05 22.49 -17.12
N VAL A 452 1.25 22.65 -17.26
CA VAL A 452 2.14 23.28 -16.28
C VAL A 452 3.07 24.31 -16.93
N LYS A 453 3.74 25.11 -16.12
CA LYS A 453 4.79 26.04 -16.57
C LYS A 453 6.19 25.45 -16.33
N GLY A 454 7.21 26.01 -17.00
CA GLY A 454 8.60 25.63 -16.76
C GLY A 454 9.03 25.85 -15.29
N SER A 455 8.53 26.89 -14.63
CA SER A 455 8.76 27.10 -13.18
C SER A 455 8.19 25.96 -12.33
N ASP A 456 7.01 25.42 -12.67
CA ASP A 456 6.41 24.29 -11.96
C ASP A 456 7.25 23.02 -12.13
N LEU A 457 7.79 22.78 -13.33
CA LEU A 457 8.68 21.64 -13.61
C LEU A 457 9.94 21.67 -12.74
N LYS A 458 10.53 22.87 -12.53
CA LYS A 458 11.67 23.03 -11.65
C LYS A 458 11.32 22.67 -10.19
N GLU A 459 10.23 23.20 -9.66
CA GLU A 459 9.78 22.92 -8.29
C GLU A 459 9.34 21.45 -8.12
N TRP A 460 8.77 20.84 -9.16
CA TRP A 460 8.47 19.39 -9.17
C TRP A 460 9.72 18.55 -9.03
N LEU A 461 10.78 18.88 -9.82
CA LEU A 461 12.08 18.21 -9.72
C LEU A 461 12.75 18.44 -8.35
N GLU A 462 12.63 19.64 -7.78
CA GLU A 462 13.15 19.93 -6.42
C GLU A 462 12.47 19.05 -5.35
N CYS A 463 11.15 18.80 -5.47
CA CYS A 463 10.49 17.84 -4.58
C CYS A 463 10.98 16.42 -4.84
N SER A 464 11.05 15.96 -6.10
CA SER A 464 11.57 14.64 -6.47
C SER A 464 12.97 14.39 -5.92
N ALA A 465 13.83 15.43 -5.86
CA ALA A 465 15.16 15.37 -5.27
C ALA A 465 15.17 15.10 -3.75
N GLY A 466 14.01 15.09 -3.09
CA GLY A 466 13.81 14.60 -1.73
C GLY A 466 14.17 13.12 -1.55
N MET A 467 14.30 12.35 -2.66
CA MET A 467 14.78 10.96 -2.66
C MET A 467 16.19 10.81 -2.09
N TYR A 468 16.98 11.89 -1.99
CA TYR A 468 18.37 11.82 -1.51
C TYR A 468 18.53 12.45 -0.15
N ASN A 469 19.35 11.81 0.69
CA ASN A 469 19.90 12.42 1.89
C ASN A 469 20.91 13.52 1.50
N ARG A 470 21.11 14.47 2.40
CA ARG A 470 22.20 15.43 2.25
C ARG A 470 23.53 14.76 2.54
N ILE A 471 24.50 14.90 1.62
CA ILE A 471 25.86 14.42 1.79
C ILE A 471 26.72 15.51 2.43
N ASP A 472 27.32 15.19 3.59
CA ASP A 472 28.31 16.04 4.25
C ASP A 472 29.69 15.83 3.62
N VAL A 473 30.20 16.86 2.99
CA VAL A 473 31.49 16.84 2.28
C VAL A 473 32.70 16.83 3.24
N ASN A 474 32.49 17.01 4.55
CA ASN A 474 33.54 17.14 5.55
C ASN A 474 33.80 15.84 6.34
N THR A 475 33.14 14.76 6.04
CA THR A 475 33.28 13.47 6.75
C THR A 475 33.63 12.34 5.79
N ASP A 476 34.43 11.39 6.28
CA ASP A 476 34.77 10.13 5.63
C ASP A 476 33.95 8.94 6.17
N LYS A 477 33.00 9.20 7.08
CA LYS A 477 32.12 8.18 7.63
C LYS A 477 31.11 7.71 6.56
N PRO A 478 30.59 6.47 6.67
CA PRO A 478 29.52 5.98 5.79
C PRO A 478 28.28 6.87 5.80
N GLN A 479 27.80 7.25 4.62
CA GLN A 479 26.62 8.09 4.42
C GLN A 479 25.66 7.42 3.44
N PRO A 480 24.41 7.08 3.85
CA PRO A 480 23.41 6.59 2.94
C PRO A 480 22.96 7.70 1.97
N LEU A 481 22.99 7.42 0.67
CA LEU A 481 22.56 8.38 -0.34
C LEU A 481 21.03 8.45 -0.44
N LEU A 482 20.35 7.31 -0.34
CA LEU A 482 18.90 7.22 -0.55
C LEU A 482 18.12 7.48 0.74
N ASN A 483 17.15 8.36 0.66
CA ASN A 483 16.27 8.76 1.77
C ASN A 483 15.02 7.85 1.84
N TRP A 484 15.21 6.57 2.15
CA TRP A 484 14.14 5.57 2.19
C TRP A 484 13.03 5.86 3.21
N GLU A 485 13.36 6.51 4.32
CA GLU A 485 12.41 6.82 5.39
C GLU A 485 11.58 8.06 5.07
N GLY A 486 12.22 9.10 4.54
CA GLY A 486 11.58 10.40 4.30
C GLY A 486 10.97 10.57 2.91
N PHE A 487 11.27 9.69 1.95
CA PHE A 487 10.77 9.83 0.58
C PHE A 487 10.48 8.47 -0.07
N ARG A 488 9.49 8.40 -0.94
CA ARG A 488 9.09 7.16 -1.61
C ARG A 488 9.60 7.10 -3.04
N ALA A 489 10.20 5.98 -3.45
CA ALA A 489 10.75 5.79 -4.79
C ALA A 489 9.71 6.05 -5.91
N TYR A 490 8.44 5.70 -5.68
CA TYR A 490 7.35 5.97 -6.63
C TYR A 490 6.98 7.47 -6.76
N ASN A 491 7.58 8.35 -5.96
CA ASN A 491 7.49 9.81 -6.08
C ASN A 491 8.75 10.43 -6.70
N PHE A 492 9.77 9.63 -7.01
CA PHE A 492 10.98 10.10 -7.69
C PHE A 492 10.72 10.19 -9.20
N ASP A 493 9.98 11.20 -9.60
CA ASP A 493 9.67 11.44 -11.02
C ASP A 493 10.90 11.92 -11.79
N MET A 494 11.10 11.28 -12.93
CA MET A 494 12.10 11.64 -13.94
C MET A 494 11.38 12.05 -15.22
N PHE A 495 11.88 13.09 -15.89
CA PHE A 495 11.28 13.63 -17.11
C PHE A 495 12.10 13.24 -18.34
N ASP A 496 11.41 13.05 -19.47
CA ASP A 496 12.07 13.06 -20.77
C ASP A 496 12.25 14.51 -21.26
N ASP A 497 13.09 14.70 -22.29
CA ASP A 497 13.41 16.00 -22.92
C ASP A 497 13.96 17.09 -21.97
N LEU A 498 13.97 16.89 -20.66
CA LEU A 498 14.65 17.74 -19.69
C LEU A 498 16.05 17.20 -19.41
N SER A 499 17.04 18.09 -19.25
CA SER A 499 18.36 17.70 -18.73
C SER A 499 18.69 18.52 -17.50
N TYR A 500 19.17 17.85 -16.42
CA TYR A 500 19.47 18.50 -15.14
C TYR A 500 20.48 17.73 -14.31
N GLN A 501 21.01 18.39 -13.30
CA GLN A 501 21.87 17.79 -12.28
C GLN A 501 21.25 17.97 -10.90
N ILE A 502 21.45 16.97 -10.03
CA ILE A 502 20.95 16.96 -8.65
C ILE A 502 22.14 17.13 -7.70
N ASP A 503 22.25 18.28 -7.04
CA ASP A 503 23.27 18.54 -6.01
C ASP A 503 22.81 18.03 -4.65
N VAL A 504 23.29 16.86 -4.27
CA VAL A 504 22.97 16.20 -3.01
C VAL A 504 23.74 16.77 -1.80
N THR A 505 24.64 17.74 -2.00
CA THR A 505 25.32 18.44 -0.90
C THR A 505 24.44 19.50 -0.26
N GLN A 506 23.41 19.97 -0.99
CA GLN A 506 22.45 20.96 -0.50
C GLN A 506 21.35 20.32 0.34
N PRO A 507 20.80 21.04 1.34
CA PRO A 507 19.59 20.61 2.03
C PRO A 507 18.43 20.43 1.04
N ALA A 508 17.53 19.47 1.32
CA ALA A 508 16.31 19.33 0.55
C ALA A 508 15.44 20.60 0.64
N ARG A 509 14.92 21.08 -0.48
CA ARG A 509 14.01 22.23 -0.56
C ARG A 509 12.63 21.90 0.00
N TYR A 510 12.19 20.68 -0.22
CA TYR A 510 10.89 20.15 0.16
C TYR A 510 11.02 18.96 1.11
N ASP A 511 10.01 18.73 1.94
CA ASP A 511 9.84 17.48 2.70
C ASP A 511 9.31 16.33 1.83
N GLY A 512 9.06 15.16 2.43
CA GLY A 512 8.56 13.98 1.73
C GLY A 512 7.14 14.13 1.15
N ASP A 513 6.40 15.14 1.59
CA ASP A 513 5.05 15.48 1.11
C ASP A 513 5.01 16.68 0.17
N CYS A 514 6.19 17.12 -0.29
CA CYS A 514 6.38 18.30 -1.14
C CYS A 514 5.92 19.62 -0.48
N ASN A 515 5.94 19.72 0.84
CA ASN A 515 5.81 20.99 1.53
C ASN A 515 7.16 21.73 1.50
N LEU A 516 7.13 23.03 1.19
CA LEU A 516 8.33 23.85 1.11
C LEU A 516 8.90 24.09 2.52
N ILE A 517 10.08 23.53 2.80
CA ILE A 517 10.76 23.64 4.12
C ILE A 517 12.01 24.52 4.10
N ASN A 518 12.72 24.57 2.96
CA ASN A 518 13.94 25.38 2.80
C ASN A 518 13.89 26.24 1.53
N PRO A 519 13.18 27.39 1.51
CA PRO A 519 12.95 28.19 0.30
C PRO A 519 14.22 28.75 -0.34
N GLN A 520 15.32 28.84 0.39
CA GLN A 520 16.61 29.39 -0.12
C GLN A 520 17.53 28.33 -0.72
N THR A 521 17.20 27.02 -0.59
CA THR A 521 18.03 25.94 -1.11
C THR A 521 17.55 25.46 -2.46
N GLN A 522 18.48 24.99 -3.30
CA GLN A 522 18.20 24.38 -4.59
C GLN A 522 19.13 23.19 -4.80
N ARG A 523 18.57 22.06 -5.21
CA ARG A 523 19.28 20.85 -5.62
C ARG A 523 19.34 20.70 -7.14
N ILE A 524 18.37 21.27 -7.86
CA ILE A 524 18.27 21.14 -9.31
C ILE A 524 19.06 22.24 -10.01
N ASN A 525 20.14 21.82 -10.69
CA ASN A 525 21.06 22.69 -11.40
C ASN A 525 21.09 22.37 -12.91
N ALA A 526 21.54 23.32 -13.73
CA ALA A 526 21.72 23.18 -15.18
C ALA A 526 20.46 22.64 -15.90
N LEU A 527 19.27 23.07 -15.44
CA LEU A 527 18.00 22.60 -16.02
C LEU A 527 17.78 23.18 -17.41
N THR A 528 17.64 22.29 -18.40
CA THR A 528 17.42 22.65 -19.80
C THR A 528 16.29 21.81 -20.40
N TYR A 529 15.62 22.38 -21.42
CA TYR A 529 14.69 21.68 -22.31
C TYR A 529 15.28 21.59 -23.70
N LYS A 530 15.48 20.38 -24.23
CA LYS A 530 16.13 20.13 -25.53
C LYS A 530 17.42 20.93 -25.71
N GLY A 531 18.26 20.99 -24.66
CA GLY A 531 19.57 21.66 -24.66
C GLY A 531 19.54 23.18 -24.49
N LYS A 532 18.37 23.82 -24.35
CA LYS A 532 18.22 25.25 -24.05
C LYS A 532 17.78 25.44 -22.58
N PRO A 533 18.20 26.54 -21.92
CA PRO A 533 17.69 26.86 -20.58
C PRO A 533 16.15 26.81 -20.54
N LEU A 534 15.59 26.20 -19.49
CA LEU A 534 14.14 26.11 -19.33
C LEU A 534 13.56 27.50 -19.03
N GLU A 535 12.65 27.97 -19.86
CA GLU A 535 11.94 29.23 -19.65
C GLU A 535 10.84 29.06 -18.60
N ALA A 536 10.82 29.91 -17.57
CA ALA A 536 9.94 29.79 -16.41
C ALA A 536 8.44 29.81 -16.77
N ASP A 537 8.04 30.62 -17.73
CA ASP A 537 6.63 30.78 -18.13
C ASP A 537 6.22 29.93 -19.36
N ALA A 538 7.15 29.17 -19.95
CA ALA A 538 6.82 28.30 -21.09
C ALA A 538 5.81 27.23 -20.67
N PRO A 539 4.72 27.02 -21.42
CA PRO A 539 3.73 26.00 -21.15
C PRO A 539 4.22 24.62 -21.61
N PHE A 540 3.87 23.58 -20.82
CA PHE A 540 4.12 22.18 -21.15
C PHE A 540 2.88 21.34 -20.83
N LEU A 541 2.67 20.27 -21.60
CA LEU A 541 1.80 19.16 -21.23
C LEU A 541 2.67 18.05 -20.65
N VAL A 542 2.40 17.64 -19.42
CA VAL A 542 3.10 16.54 -18.78
C VAL A 542 2.21 15.31 -18.79
N ALA A 543 2.60 14.30 -19.58
CA ALA A 543 1.98 12.98 -19.55
C ALA A 543 2.39 12.22 -18.30
N VAL A 544 1.41 11.83 -17.49
CA VAL A 544 1.56 11.16 -16.19
C VAL A 544 0.40 10.19 -15.93
N ASN A 545 0.38 9.55 -14.78
CA ASN A 545 -0.78 8.78 -14.36
C ASN A 545 -1.81 9.65 -13.59
N ASN A 546 -3.03 9.13 -13.44
CA ASN A 546 -4.12 9.79 -12.72
C ASN A 546 -3.75 10.12 -11.26
N TYR A 547 -3.08 9.22 -10.54
CA TYR A 547 -2.63 9.48 -9.18
C TYR A 547 -1.76 10.75 -9.11
N ARG A 548 -0.77 10.86 -10.00
CA ARG A 548 0.12 12.02 -10.07
C ARG A 548 -0.62 13.29 -10.47
N ALA A 549 -1.51 13.20 -11.44
CA ALA A 549 -2.24 14.34 -11.99
C ALA A 549 -3.20 14.98 -10.98
N PHE A 550 -3.93 14.17 -10.21
CA PHE A 550 -5.04 14.66 -9.37
C PHE A 550 -4.66 14.97 -7.92
N THR A 551 -3.59 14.39 -7.35
CA THR A 551 -3.26 14.57 -5.92
C THR A 551 -2.84 15.98 -5.55
N GLY A 552 -2.35 16.80 -6.49
CA GLY A 552 -1.86 18.16 -6.20
C GLY A 552 -0.59 18.19 -5.33
N LYS A 553 0.09 17.06 -5.19
CA LYS A 553 1.30 16.93 -4.37
C LYS A 553 2.47 17.71 -4.96
N PHE A 554 2.65 17.63 -6.28
CA PHE A 554 3.76 18.30 -6.99
C PHE A 554 3.31 19.63 -7.57
N ALA A 555 4.26 20.56 -7.71
CA ALA A 555 4.00 21.86 -8.32
C ALA A 555 3.35 21.70 -9.71
N GLY A 556 2.34 22.50 -9.98
CA GLY A 556 1.59 22.45 -11.23
C GLY A 556 0.62 21.27 -11.37
N THR A 557 0.55 20.32 -10.40
CA THR A 557 -0.43 19.22 -10.42
C THR A 557 -1.70 19.58 -9.66
N GLY A 558 -2.70 18.71 -9.75
CA GLY A 558 -4.01 18.88 -9.14
C GLY A 558 -5.12 19.06 -10.17
N GLU A 559 -6.36 18.92 -9.75
CA GLU A 559 -7.55 18.86 -10.61
C GLU A 559 -7.62 19.97 -11.66
N LYS A 560 -7.27 21.22 -11.28
CA LYS A 560 -7.35 22.39 -12.16
C LYS A 560 -6.34 22.38 -13.30
N SER A 561 -5.27 21.63 -13.16
CA SER A 561 -4.20 21.52 -14.16
C SER A 561 -4.41 20.36 -15.14
N VAL A 562 -5.35 19.44 -14.82
CA VAL A 562 -5.63 18.28 -15.66
C VAL A 562 -6.37 18.71 -16.91
N VAL A 563 -5.78 18.45 -18.08
CA VAL A 563 -6.36 18.74 -19.40
C VAL A 563 -6.76 17.47 -20.15
N ILE A 564 -6.17 16.33 -19.80
CA ILE A 564 -6.53 15.00 -20.33
C ILE A 564 -6.71 14.04 -19.17
N SER A 565 -7.81 13.29 -19.18
CA SER A 565 -8.05 12.16 -18.28
C SER A 565 -8.55 10.98 -19.13
N SER A 566 -7.64 10.04 -19.45
CA SER A 566 -7.95 8.86 -20.24
C SER A 566 -8.49 7.74 -19.36
N PRO A 567 -9.39 6.87 -19.87
CA PRO A 567 -9.75 5.62 -19.20
C PRO A 567 -8.68 4.53 -19.37
N ASP A 568 -7.70 4.72 -20.26
CA ASP A 568 -6.72 3.68 -20.61
C ASP A 568 -5.63 3.55 -19.53
N GLU A 569 -5.37 2.33 -19.11
CA GLU A 569 -4.32 2.03 -18.13
C GLU A 569 -2.93 2.19 -18.75
N VAL A 570 -2.01 2.81 -17.99
CA VAL A 570 -0.64 3.07 -18.45
C VAL A 570 0.09 1.77 -18.84
N ARG A 571 -0.10 0.67 -18.11
CA ARG A 571 0.54 -0.62 -18.46
C ARG A 571 0.04 -1.19 -19.80
N THR A 572 -1.23 -0.97 -20.15
CA THR A 572 -1.80 -1.35 -21.46
C THR A 572 -1.25 -0.47 -22.56
N ILE A 573 -1.08 0.83 -22.30
CA ILE A 573 -0.43 1.78 -23.22
C ILE A 573 1.03 1.36 -23.45
N VAL A 574 1.78 0.98 -22.42
CA VAL A 574 3.15 0.46 -22.52
C VAL A 574 3.22 -0.81 -23.38
N ALA A 575 2.32 -1.77 -23.14
CA ALA A 575 2.24 -3.00 -23.93
C ALA A 575 1.94 -2.72 -25.41
N SER A 576 1.00 -1.84 -25.68
CA SER A 576 0.63 -1.40 -27.04
C SER A 576 1.78 -0.69 -27.74
N TYR A 577 2.48 0.20 -27.04
CA TYR A 577 3.64 0.91 -27.55
C TYR A 577 4.78 -0.04 -27.95
N ILE A 578 5.14 -0.99 -27.08
CA ILE A 578 6.14 -2.02 -27.39
C ILE A 578 5.72 -2.84 -28.61
N SER A 579 4.44 -3.21 -28.70
CA SER A 579 3.91 -3.96 -29.85
C SER A 579 4.02 -3.18 -31.15
N GLU A 580 3.69 -1.90 -31.13
CA GLU A 580 3.77 -1.02 -32.30
C GLU A 580 5.22 -0.81 -32.75
N GLN A 581 6.12 -0.51 -31.82
CA GLN A 581 7.56 -0.38 -32.11
C GLN A 581 8.13 -1.67 -32.71
N THR A 582 7.73 -2.84 -32.17
CA THR A 582 8.15 -4.13 -32.74
C THR A 582 7.63 -4.34 -34.16
N LYS A 583 6.37 -3.98 -34.44
CA LYS A 583 5.78 -4.10 -35.79
C LYS A 583 6.49 -3.18 -36.80
N GLN A 584 6.88 -1.96 -36.38
CA GLN A 584 7.52 -0.99 -37.24
C GLN A 584 9.00 -1.30 -37.51
N HIS A 585 9.72 -1.82 -36.50
CA HIS A 585 11.19 -1.93 -36.52
C HIS A 585 11.73 -3.35 -36.38
N GLY A 586 10.84 -4.38 -36.23
CA GLY A 586 11.23 -5.76 -35.98
C GLY A 586 11.48 -6.05 -34.49
N GLU A 587 12.10 -5.13 -33.77
CA GLU A 587 12.32 -5.13 -32.33
C GLU A 587 12.29 -3.71 -31.77
N TYR A 588 11.92 -3.58 -30.51
CA TYR A 588 11.97 -2.31 -29.82
C TYR A 588 13.34 -2.10 -29.16
N LYS A 589 14.01 -0.99 -29.46
CA LYS A 589 15.26 -0.58 -28.83
C LYS A 589 15.03 0.63 -27.93
N PRO A 590 14.97 0.46 -26.60
CA PRO A 590 14.87 1.57 -25.66
C PRO A 590 16.10 2.45 -25.75
N GLN A 591 15.91 3.78 -25.79
CA GLN A 591 17.02 4.72 -25.78
C GLN A 591 17.16 5.34 -24.40
N VAL A 592 18.29 5.08 -23.71
CA VAL A 592 18.64 5.80 -22.48
C VAL A 592 19.17 7.18 -22.88
N ILE A 593 18.44 8.23 -22.51
CA ILE A 593 18.77 9.61 -22.93
C ILE A 593 19.79 10.24 -21.98
N ASN A 594 20.02 9.65 -20.78
CA ASN A 594 20.83 10.23 -19.71
C ASN A 594 20.38 11.66 -19.38
N SER A 595 19.08 11.83 -19.20
CA SER A 595 18.45 13.13 -19.01
C SER A 595 18.84 13.79 -17.69
N TRP A 596 19.29 13.02 -16.70
CA TRP A 596 19.70 13.53 -15.42
C TRP A 596 20.90 12.78 -14.83
N ARG A 597 21.57 13.42 -13.89
CA ARG A 597 22.65 12.80 -13.11
C ARG A 597 22.78 13.47 -11.74
N ILE A 598 23.41 12.79 -10.79
CA ILE A 598 23.87 13.41 -9.57
C ILE A 598 25.07 14.32 -9.90
N ALA A 599 25.07 15.53 -9.37
CA ALA A 599 26.18 16.47 -9.59
C ALA A 599 27.46 15.93 -8.96
N PRO A 600 28.63 16.10 -9.62
CA PRO A 600 29.92 15.73 -9.02
C PRO A 600 30.15 16.48 -7.69
N ILE A 601 30.62 15.76 -6.68
CA ILE A 601 30.85 16.33 -5.35
C ILE A 601 32.33 16.73 -5.23
N SER A 602 32.60 17.99 -4.89
CA SER A 602 33.93 18.44 -4.53
C SER A 602 34.15 18.31 -3.04
N SER A 603 35.19 17.57 -2.64
CA SER A 603 35.60 17.37 -1.24
C SER A 603 37.09 17.05 -1.14
N ASP A 604 37.76 17.55 -0.09
CA ASP A 604 39.13 17.16 0.27
C ASP A 604 39.18 15.81 0.99
N LYS A 605 38.00 15.25 1.36
CA LYS A 605 37.87 13.95 2.01
C LYS A 605 37.53 12.86 0.98
N LYS A 606 37.98 11.64 1.21
CA LYS A 606 37.51 10.47 0.47
C LYS A 606 36.17 10.05 1.04
N LEU A 607 35.11 10.45 0.38
CA LEU A 607 33.73 10.19 0.84
C LEU A 607 33.37 8.69 0.79
N ASP A 608 32.63 8.23 1.79
CA ASP A 608 32.01 6.87 1.81
C ASP A 608 30.49 7.03 1.63
N ILE A 609 30.05 7.13 0.37
CA ILE A 609 28.64 7.29 0.00
C ILE A 609 28.11 5.90 -0.38
N ARG A 610 26.97 5.49 0.19
CA ARG A 610 26.42 4.15 0.03
C ARG A 610 25.01 4.15 -0.54
N ILE A 611 24.73 3.17 -1.40
CA ILE A 611 23.39 2.91 -1.92
C ILE A 611 23.04 1.43 -1.75
N GLU A 612 21.74 1.17 -1.65
CA GLU A 612 21.19 -0.17 -1.62
C GLU A 612 20.52 -0.50 -2.97
N THR A 613 20.73 -1.73 -3.46
CA THR A 613 20.10 -2.24 -4.68
C THR A 613 19.91 -3.75 -4.62
N SER A 614 19.43 -4.36 -5.73
CA SER A 614 19.20 -5.80 -5.82
C SER A 614 20.47 -6.62 -5.52
N PRO A 615 20.36 -7.69 -4.71
CA PRO A 615 21.47 -8.62 -4.44
C PRO A 615 21.66 -9.65 -5.56
N SER A 616 20.90 -9.57 -6.65
CA SER A 616 20.92 -10.57 -7.72
C SER A 616 22.24 -10.55 -8.51
N GLN A 617 22.62 -11.70 -9.05
CA GLN A 617 23.80 -11.81 -9.92
C GLN A 617 23.66 -10.94 -11.17
N ASN A 618 22.43 -10.77 -11.69
CA ASN A 618 22.13 -9.93 -12.83
C ASN A 618 22.37 -8.44 -12.51
N ALA A 619 21.98 -8.00 -11.31
CA ALA A 619 22.27 -6.65 -10.84
C ALA A 619 23.79 -6.40 -10.74
N ALA A 620 24.53 -7.33 -10.13
CA ALA A 620 25.97 -7.22 -10.01
C ALA A 620 26.68 -7.16 -11.39
N ALA A 621 26.23 -7.98 -12.35
CA ALA A 621 26.75 -7.94 -13.72
C ALA A 621 26.43 -6.62 -14.42
N TYR A 622 25.20 -6.12 -14.30
CA TYR A 622 24.77 -4.86 -14.87
C TYR A 622 25.54 -3.67 -14.27
N ILE A 623 25.70 -3.61 -12.95
CA ILE A 623 26.43 -2.55 -12.26
C ILE A 623 27.87 -2.50 -12.76
N LYS A 624 28.55 -3.64 -12.86
CA LYS A 624 29.93 -3.73 -13.37
C LYS A 624 30.07 -3.19 -14.81
N GLN A 625 29.04 -3.35 -15.64
CA GLN A 625 29.08 -3.00 -17.07
C GLN A 625 28.56 -1.59 -17.35
N ALA A 626 27.51 -1.15 -16.63
CA ALA A 626 26.69 -0.02 -17.03
C ALA A 626 26.57 1.09 -15.97
N ALA A 627 27.20 0.97 -14.81
CA ALA A 627 27.20 2.04 -13.82
C ALA A 627 27.95 3.25 -14.35
N GLN A 628 27.31 4.43 -14.29
CA GLN A 628 27.91 5.70 -14.71
C GLN A 628 28.98 6.22 -13.74
N HIS A 629 28.91 5.79 -12.48
CA HIS A 629 29.88 6.08 -11.42
C HIS A 629 30.55 4.80 -10.96
N PRO A 630 31.84 4.85 -10.59
CA PRO A 630 32.50 3.68 -9.99
C PRO A 630 31.77 3.19 -8.75
N MET A 631 31.51 1.88 -8.70
CA MET A 631 30.76 1.26 -7.61
C MET A 631 31.50 0.03 -7.07
N GLU A 632 31.56 -0.12 -5.75
CA GLU A 632 32.18 -1.23 -5.04
C GLU A 632 31.15 -1.89 -4.10
N LEU A 633 30.97 -3.20 -4.22
CA LEU A 633 30.11 -3.97 -3.31
C LEU A 633 30.77 -4.02 -1.92
N ILE A 634 30.10 -3.54 -0.88
CA ILE A 634 30.58 -3.51 0.49
C ILE A 634 30.04 -4.72 1.27
N GLU A 635 28.71 -4.90 1.26
CA GLU A 635 28.04 -5.92 2.07
C GLU A 635 26.64 -6.24 1.55
N LYS A 636 26.01 -7.21 2.15
CA LYS A 636 24.56 -7.44 2.07
C LYS A 636 23.97 -7.03 3.43
N ASP A 637 23.00 -6.12 3.43
CA ASP A 637 22.39 -5.66 4.68
C ASP A 637 21.46 -6.72 5.31
N ASP A 638 20.99 -6.44 6.53
CA ASP A 638 20.13 -7.37 7.30
C ASP A 638 18.78 -7.67 6.63
N ILE A 639 18.32 -6.80 5.72
CA ILE A 639 17.08 -6.97 4.96
C ILE A 639 17.33 -7.79 3.70
N GLY A 640 18.57 -7.82 3.23
CA GLY A 640 19.02 -8.59 2.08
C GLY A 640 19.41 -7.77 0.86
N PHE A 641 19.44 -6.45 0.92
CA PHE A 641 19.94 -5.60 -0.16
C PHE A 641 21.46 -5.71 -0.31
N ALA A 642 21.93 -5.63 -1.55
CA ALA A 642 23.34 -5.38 -1.81
C ALA A 642 23.65 -3.89 -1.57
N VAL A 643 24.62 -3.60 -0.69
CA VAL A 643 25.08 -2.26 -0.38
C VAL A 643 26.35 -1.97 -1.16
N TYR A 644 26.30 -0.93 -2.00
CA TYR A 644 27.43 -0.49 -2.81
C TYR A 644 27.90 0.87 -2.34
N LYS A 645 29.22 1.03 -2.26
CA LYS A 645 29.84 2.35 -2.23
C LYS A 645 29.87 2.92 -3.64
N ILE A 646 29.40 4.16 -3.82
CA ILE A 646 29.38 4.89 -5.10
C ILE A 646 30.35 6.08 -5.03
N ASP A 647 31.20 6.24 -6.04
CA ASP A 647 32.12 7.37 -6.14
C ASP A 647 31.48 8.51 -6.97
N LEU A 648 30.95 9.51 -6.28
CA LEU A 648 30.37 10.71 -6.87
C LEU A 648 31.38 11.87 -6.99
N GLN A 649 32.65 11.67 -6.61
CA GLN A 649 33.70 12.70 -6.70
C GLN A 649 34.36 12.75 -8.09
N LYS A 650 34.05 11.80 -9.01
CA LYS A 650 34.62 11.67 -10.36
C LYS A 650 33.57 11.94 -11.44
#